data_8e71a43f573b20204e1b6250f4ad20d2
#
_entry.id   8e71a43f573b20204e1b6250f4ad20d2
#
_cell.length_a   1.000
_cell.length_b   1.000
_cell.length_c   1.000
_cell.angle_alpha   90.00
_cell.angle_beta   90.00
_cell.angle_gamma   90.00
#
_symmetry.space_group_name_H-M   'P 1'
#
loop_
_entity.id
_entity.type
_entity.pdbx_description
1 polymer ?
#
loop_
_entity_poly.entity_id
_entity_poly.type
_entity_poly.pdbx_seq_one_letter_code
_entity_poly.pdbx_strand_id
1 'polypeptide(L)'
;MYSNVTPIHEHKKYWAECFGTAPFLPTSRKEMDALGWDSCDIIIVTGDAYVDHPSFGMAIIGRLLEAQGFRVGIIAQPEWSNKDAFMKLGKPNLFFGITAGNMDSMINRYTADRKLRHDDAYTPNNEGGKRPDRATLVYSQRCREAYKGVPLVLGGIEASLRRLAHYDYWSDKVRRSVLFDAKADILLFGNAERALVEVAHRLADGEDISTLTNIRGTAVNLAAEPEGYNIIDSSRIEKPRKEAFIPPNPYAVEEQCDTKAKTEEPEAKPITIRPSRHDAATTAVRIPPFEKLNNDRILYAHASRIMHLETNPYSGRALIQRHGDRELWVNQAPIPLSTEEMDYVFGLAYARVPHPMYGKAKIPAYDMIKTSVNIMRGCFGGCSFCSITEHEGRIIQNRSKESILSELEEIRDKVPGFTGTISDLGGPTANMYRLGCSDPKAEANCRRPSCVFPGICNKLNTDHQHTIDLYREARKVEGVKKVMIASGVRYDLAIESPEYVRELVTHHVGGYLKIAPEHTEKGPLDLMMKPGMGTYDRFKEMFEKYSAEAGKKQYLIPYFISAHPGTEDEDMLNLALWLKKNNFECDQVQNFYPSPMCNATSMYYSETNPLKRVKYKKREEVPVAKGERQRRLHKALLRYHDPDNWAIIRGALISMGKKHLIGDKPNCLVPAEDVDAKTPAQRRKSGRHGSQRFATKHTKSQPGFEKMNGEQRGNGKGRGKPNAQGNNNSQSKGNRNGKSGGQPNTPRGGKPAGQGNNKPPAGRKPKHR
;
A
#
# COMPACT_ATOMS: atom_id res chain seq x y z
N MET A 1 -18.27 -23.00 -1.02
CA MET A 1 -18.04 -21.70 -1.68
C MET A 1 -16.89 -21.74 -2.70
N TYR A 2 -16.04 -22.77 -2.69
CA TYR A 2 -14.86 -22.91 -3.56
C TYR A 2 -15.07 -23.91 -4.70
N SER A 3 -16.30 -24.39 -4.94
CA SER A 3 -16.60 -25.52 -5.85
C SER A 3 -16.35 -25.29 -7.34
N ASN A 4 -15.96 -24.06 -7.75
CA ASN A 4 -15.81 -23.71 -9.17
C ASN A 4 -14.43 -23.16 -9.53
N VAL A 5 -13.40 -23.37 -8.69
CA VAL A 5 -12.02 -22.97 -8.98
C VAL A 5 -11.10 -24.15 -8.74
N THR A 6 -10.15 -24.39 -9.63
CA THR A 6 -9.12 -25.40 -9.46
C THR A 6 -8.11 -24.91 -8.41
N PRO A 7 -7.87 -25.69 -7.32
CA PRO A 7 -6.83 -25.35 -6.35
C PRO A 7 -5.45 -25.29 -7.00
N ILE A 8 -4.59 -24.39 -6.52
CA ILE A 8 -3.28 -24.15 -7.11
C ILE A 8 -2.42 -25.41 -7.16
N HIS A 9 -2.50 -26.27 -6.16
CA HIS A 9 -1.73 -27.50 -6.02
C HIS A 9 -2.29 -28.69 -6.81
N GLU A 10 -3.47 -28.58 -7.42
CA GLU A 10 -4.11 -29.65 -8.21
C GLU A 10 -3.80 -29.55 -9.71
N HIS A 11 -3.17 -28.48 -10.18
CA HIS A 11 -2.75 -28.39 -11.58
C HIS A 11 -1.69 -29.46 -11.89
N LYS A 12 -1.81 -30.08 -13.07
CA LYS A 12 -0.78 -31.00 -13.57
C LYS A 12 0.50 -30.22 -13.83
N LYS A 13 1.60 -30.64 -13.19
CA LYS A 13 2.89 -29.97 -13.35
C LYS A 13 3.41 -30.06 -14.80
N TYR A 14 4.03 -29.00 -15.28
CA TYR A 14 4.50 -28.90 -16.66
C TYR A 14 5.79 -29.69 -16.90
N TRP A 15 6.88 -29.37 -16.17
CA TRP A 15 8.20 -30.02 -16.30
C TRP A 15 8.72 -30.62 -14.98
N ALA A 16 7.85 -30.95 -14.04
CA ALA A 16 8.19 -31.17 -12.65
C ALA A 16 9.33 -32.16 -12.37
N GLU A 17 9.45 -33.19 -13.18
CA GLU A 17 10.44 -34.26 -12.95
C GLU A 17 11.79 -33.96 -13.59
N CYS A 18 11.87 -33.01 -14.55
CA CYS A 18 13.05 -32.78 -15.36
C CYS A 18 14.03 -31.77 -14.74
N PHE A 19 13.54 -30.75 -14.06
CA PHE A 19 14.37 -29.60 -13.68
C PHE A 19 14.52 -29.41 -12.17
N GLY A 20 13.65 -29.99 -11.35
CA GLY A 20 13.68 -29.84 -9.88
C GLY A 20 13.47 -28.40 -9.41
N THR A 21 13.94 -28.11 -8.20
CA THR A 21 13.89 -26.78 -7.58
C THR A 21 15.27 -26.15 -7.60
N ALA A 22 15.38 -24.95 -8.19
CA ALA A 22 16.63 -24.22 -8.24
C ALA A 22 17.00 -23.65 -6.85
N PRO A 23 18.28 -23.60 -6.45
CA PRO A 23 18.70 -22.91 -5.22
C PRO A 23 18.26 -21.44 -5.18
N PHE A 24 18.36 -20.77 -6.32
CA PHE A 24 17.79 -19.47 -6.66
C PHE A 24 17.27 -19.50 -8.08
N LEU A 25 16.21 -18.75 -8.36
CA LEU A 25 15.77 -18.56 -9.74
C LEU A 25 16.85 -17.79 -10.50
N PRO A 26 17.25 -18.21 -11.73
CA PRO A 26 18.37 -17.64 -12.43
C PRO A 26 18.14 -16.18 -12.83
N THR A 27 19.18 -15.38 -12.68
CA THR A 27 19.23 -13.94 -13.05
C THR A 27 20.22 -13.68 -14.18
N SER A 28 20.96 -14.74 -14.63
CA SER A 28 21.97 -14.66 -15.66
C SER A 28 22.01 -15.95 -16.51
N ARG A 29 22.54 -15.84 -17.73
CA ARG A 29 22.72 -16.99 -18.61
C ARG A 29 23.60 -18.06 -17.95
N LYS A 30 24.68 -17.66 -17.26
CA LYS A 30 25.55 -18.56 -16.53
C LYS A 30 24.82 -19.42 -15.49
N GLU A 31 23.84 -18.81 -14.78
CA GLU A 31 23.04 -19.55 -13.80
C GLU A 31 22.05 -20.50 -14.49
N MET A 32 21.48 -20.11 -15.65
CA MET A 32 20.68 -21.03 -16.48
C MET A 32 21.49 -22.21 -16.95
N ASP A 33 22.71 -21.97 -17.45
CA ASP A 33 23.61 -23.04 -17.94
C ASP A 33 23.96 -23.99 -16.79
N ALA A 34 24.18 -23.49 -15.57
CA ALA A 34 24.46 -24.32 -14.38
C ALA A 34 23.23 -25.17 -13.96
N LEU A 35 22.02 -24.74 -14.30
CA LEU A 35 20.77 -25.50 -14.10
C LEU A 35 20.47 -26.45 -15.29
N GLY A 36 21.26 -26.40 -16.36
CA GLY A 36 21.01 -27.16 -17.59
C GLY A 36 19.85 -26.60 -18.43
N TRP A 37 19.52 -25.30 -18.26
CA TRP A 37 18.42 -24.68 -18.98
C TRP A 37 18.89 -23.93 -20.23
N ASP A 38 18.35 -24.29 -21.37
CA ASP A 38 18.56 -23.62 -22.65
C ASP A 38 17.76 -22.33 -22.79
N SER A 39 16.59 -22.29 -22.16
CA SER A 39 15.63 -21.16 -22.17
C SER A 39 14.83 -21.09 -20.87
N CYS A 40 14.21 -19.95 -20.62
CA CYS A 40 13.17 -19.81 -19.60
C CYS A 40 11.79 -19.92 -20.25
N ASP A 41 10.85 -20.53 -19.56
CA ASP A 41 9.44 -20.53 -19.98
C ASP A 41 8.82 -19.18 -19.66
N ILE A 42 9.13 -18.63 -18.49
CA ILE A 42 8.62 -17.36 -17.99
C ILE A 42 9.78 -16.52 -17.45
N ILE A 43 9.77 -15.22 -17.76
CA ILE A 43 10.73 -14.27 -17.21
C ILE A 43 9.97 -13.18 -16.44
N ILE A 44 10.27 -13.03 -15.15
CA ILE A 44 9.68 -12.00 -14.28
C ILE A 44 10.61 -10.78 -14.25
N VAL A 45 10.08 -9.61 -14.63
CA VAL A 45 10.77 -8.32 -14.56
C VAL A 45 10.23 -7.54 -13.37
N THR A 46 11.12 -7.12 -12.47
CA THR A 46 10.74 -6.44 -11.23
C THR A 46 11.57 -5.19 -10.95
N GLY A 47 10.95 -4.19 -10.31
CA GLY A 47 11.62 -2.98 -9.84
C GLY A 47 12.38 -3.15 -8.52
N ASP A 48 12.19 -4.26 -7.80
CA ASP A 48 12.89 -4.55 -6.55
C ASP A 48 14.15 -5.38 -6.79
N ALA A 49 15.11 -5.30 -5.88
CA ALA A 49 16.19 -6.27 -5.79
C ALA A 49 15.62 -7.68 -5.54
N TYR A 50 16.22 -8.70 -6.15
CA TYR A 50 15.76 -10.07 -5.95
C TYR A 50 16.14 -10.58 -4.55
N VAL A 51 15.14 -10.71 -3.71
CA VAL A 51 15.21 -11.36 -2.41
C VAL A 51 14.27 -12.56 -2.47
N ASP A 52 14.81 -13.75 -2.29
CA ASP A 52 14.04 -14.99 -2.34
C ASP A 52 13.38 -15.27 -0.98
N HIS A 53 12.29 -14.51 -0.72
CA HIS A 53 11.61 -14.52 0.58
C HIS A 53 10.09 -14.34 0.36
N PRO A 54 9.21 -15.01 1.15
CA PRO A 54 7.77 -14.95 0.98
C PRO A 54 7.12 -13.56 1.25
N SER A 55 7.89 -12.57 1.67
CA SER A 55 7.45 -11.17 1.74
C SER A 55 7.74 -10.37 0.46
N PHE A 56 8.33 -10.97 -0.57
CA PHE A 56 8.62 -10.33 -1.85
C PHE A 56 7.78 -10.97 -2.96
N GLY A 57 6.94 -10.16 -3.60
CA GLY A 57 5.98 -10.64 -4.60
C GLY A 57 6.64 -11.40 -5.75
N MET A 58 7.82 -10.97 -6.25
CA MET A 58 8.51 -11.69 -7.32
C MET A 58 8.98 -13.09 -6.87
N ALA A 59 9.37 -13.27 -5.60
CA ALA A 59 9.76 -14.57 -5.08
C ALA A 59 8.57 -15.51 -4.95
N ILE A 60 7.44 -15.02 -4.41
CA ILE A 60 6.20 -15.80 -4.32
C ILE A 60 5.79 -16.28 -5.71
N ILE A 61 5.67 -15.38 -6.67
CA ILE A 61 5.22 -15.69 -8.03
C ILE A 61 6.22 -16.59 -8.75
N GLY A 62 7.52 -16.32 -8.61
CA GLY A 62 8.57 -17.14 -9.25
C GLY A 62 8.62 -18.55 -8.68
N ARG A 63 8.63 -18.70 -7.37
CA ARG A 63 8.63 -20.03 -6.71
C ARG A 63 7.34 -20.79 -6.95
N LEU A 64 6.20 -20.10 -7.02
CA LEU A 64 4.93 -20.73 -7.34
C LEU A 64 4.94 -21.32 -8.77
N LEU A 65 5.42 -20.56 -9.76
CA LEU A 65 5.52 -21.04 -11.14
C LEU A 65 6.55 -22.15 -11.28
N GLU A 66 7.69 -22.06 -10.58
CA GLU A 66 8.67 -23.16 -10.51
C GLU A 66 8.04 -24.44 -9.94
N ALA A 67 7.25 -24.33 -8.86
CA ALA A 67 6.54 -25.46 -8.27
C ALA A 67 5.48 -26.06 -9.20
N GLN A 68 4.97 -25.29 -10.18
CA GLN A 68 4.13 -25.78 -11.28
C GLN A 68 4.95 -26.45 -12.39
N GLY A 69 6.29 -26.46 -12.31
CA GLY A 69 7.19 -27.10 -13.27
C GLY A 69 7.67 -26.20 -14.41
N PHE A 70 7.51 -24.88 -14.30
CA PHE A 70 8.04 -23.93 -15.30
C PHE A 70 9.48 -23.51 -14.96
N ARG A 71 10.28 -23.26 -16.01
CA ARG A 71 11.60 -22.63 -15.87
C ARG A 71 11.44 -21.13 -15.78
N VAL A 72 11.70 -20.57 -14.61
CA VAL A 72 11.42 -19.16 -14.31
C VAL A 72 12.71 -18.37 -14.11
N GLY A 73 12.93 -17.34 -14.91
CA GLY A 73 14.04 -16.41 -14.75
C GLY A 73 13.60 -15.07 -14.14
N ILE A 74 14.53 -14.40 -13.43
CA ILE A 74 14.27 -13.10 -12.80
C ILE A 74 15.17 -12.03 -13.41
N ILE A 75 14.56 -10.92 -13.86
CA ILE A 75 15.25 -9.69 -14.22
C ILE A 75 14.91 -8.64 -13.16
N ALA A 76 15.79 -8.50 -12.17
CA ALA A 76 15.63 -7.58 -11.06
C ALA A 76 16.33 -6.25 -11.36
N GLN A 77 15.61 -5.13 -11.18
CA GLN A 77 16.11 -3.77 -11.35
C GLN A 77 16.92 -3.56 -12.64
N PRO A 78 16.37 -3.92 -13.83
CA PRO A 78 17.10 -3.77 -15.09
C PRO A 78 17.46 -2.31 -15.36
N GLU A 79 18.61 -2.09 -16.01
CA GLU A 79 18.86 -0.82 -16.66
C GLU A 79 17.80 -0.58 -17.74
N TRP A 80 17.01 0.47 -17.57
CA TRP A 80 15.79 0.70 -18.35
C TRP A 80 15.92 1.74 -19.45
N SER A 81 17.13 2.30 -19.65
CA SER A 81 17.39 3.26 -20.74
C SER A 81 17.28 2.62 -22.13
N ASN A 82 17.58 1.33 -22.24
CA ASN A 82 17.49 0.54 -23.46
C ASN A 82 16.92 -0.86 -23.18
N LYS A 83 16.83 -1.70 -24.23
CA LYS A 83 16.27 -3.06 -24.15
C LYS A 83 17.26 -4.15 -23.71
N ASP A 84 18.56 -3.86 -23.67
CA ASP A 84 19.61 -4.90 -23.60
C ASP A 84 19.52 -5.72 -22.29
N ALA A 85 19.27 -5.03 -21.15
CA ALA A 85 19.08 -5.70 -19.88
C ALA A 85 17.89 -6.67 -19.85
N PHE A 86 16.90 -6.45 -20.72
CA PHE A 86 15.70 -7.30 -20.85
C PHE A 86 15.92 -8.52 -21.76
N MET A 87 17.08 -8.58 -22.42
CA MET A 87 17.46 -9.68 -23.32
C MET A 87 18.44 -10.66 -22.68
N LYS A 88 18.95 -10.37 -21.48
CA LYS A 88 20.06 -11.12 -20.84
C LYS A 88 19.77 -12.61 -20.57
N LEU A 89 18.49 -12.99 -20.41
CA LEU A 89 18.06 -14.39 -20.20
C LEU A 89 17.53 -15.05 -21.50
N GLY A 90 17.53 -14.33 -22.61
CA GLY A 90 16.92 -14.78 -23.85
C GLY A 90 15.43 -14.48 -23.94
N LYS A 91 14.78 -15.04 -24.97
CA LYS A 91 13.34 -14.94 -25.20
C LYS A 91 12.62 -15.97 -24.33
N PRO A 92 11.63 -15.59 -23.51
CA PRO A 92 10.82 -16.58 -22.81
C PRO A 92 9.93 -17.36 -23.79
N ASN A 93 9.66 -18.62 -23.45
CA ASN A 93 8.81 -19.47 -24.30
C ASN A 93 7.32 -19.07 -24.21
N LEU A 94 6.85 -18.61 -23.04
CA LEU A 94 5.46 -18.30 -22.78
C LEU A 94 5.21 -16.80 -22.65
N PHE A 95 5.76 -16.13 -21.62
CA PHE A 95 5.48 -14.70 -21.40
C PHE A 95 6.52 -13.99 -20.53
N PHE A 96 6.47 -12.65 -20.57
CA PHE A 96 7.07 -11.80 -19.55
C PHE A 96 6.04 -11.45 -18.47
N GLY A 97 6.32 -11.75 -17.19
CA GLY A 97 5.61 -11.26 -16.03
C GLY A 97 6.21 -9.93 -15.57
N ILE A 98 5.43 -8.85 -15.50
CA ILE A 98 5.95 -7.49 -15.27
C ILE A 98 5.34 -6.89 -14.02
N THR A 99 6.20 -6.45 -13.09
CA THR A 99 5.79 -5.77 -11.86
C THR A 99 6.72 -4.60 -11.52
N ALA A 100 6.17 -3.57 -10.87
CA ALA A 100 6.96 -2.49 -10.30
C ALA A 100 7.73 -2.90 -9.02
N GLY A 101 7.41 -4.05 -8.45
CA GLY A 101 7.90 -4.53 -7.15
C GLY A 101 6.82 -4.47 -6.07
N ASN A 102 7.25 -4.57 -4.81
CA ASN A 102 6.36 -4.58 -3.64
C ASN A 102 5.64 -3.24 -3.39
N MET A 103 6.16 -2.16 -3.98
CA MET A 103 5.54 -0.83 -3.90
C MET A 103 5.25 -0.27 -5.29
N ASP A 104 4.24 0.60 -5.35
CA ASP A 104 4.02 1.47 -6.49
C ASP A 104 5.26 2.34 -6.74
N SER A 105 5.75 2.39 -7.98
CA SER A 105 7.00 3.08 -8.33
C SER A 105 6.95 4.58 -8.04
N MET A 106 5.80 5.21 -8.25
CA MET A 106 5.62 6.64 -7.99
C MET A 106 5.57 6.94 -6.49
N ILE A 107 4.90 6.08 -5.70
CA ILE A 107 4.84 6.21 -4.23
C ILE A 107 6.21 5.95 -3.62
N ASN A 108 6.97 5.00 -4.17
CA ASN A 108 8.32 4.71 -3.70
C ASN A 108 9.29 5.85 -3.99
N ARG A 109 9.21 6.45 -5.19
CA ARG A 109 10.16 7.45 -5.66
C ARG A 109 9.87 8.87 -5.19
N TYR A 110 8.62 9.22 -4.88
CA TYR A 110 8.22 10.58 -4.50
C TYR A 110 7.57 10.64 -3.12
N THR A 111 7.73 11.78 -2.45
CA THR A 111 6.97 12.11 -1.24
C THR A 111 5.55 12.56 -1.60
N ALA A 112 4.67 12.65 -0.57
CA ALA A 112 3.33 13.23 -0.75
C ALA A 112 3.34 14.71 -1.22
N ASP A 113 4.47 15.41 -1.04
CA ASP A 113 4.69 16.78 -1.53
C ASP A 113 5.37 16.78 -2.92
N ARG A 114 5.33 15.66 -3.65
CA ARG A 114 5.92 15.44 -4.99
C ARG A 114 7.44 15.68 -5.06
N LYS A 115 8.15 15.62 -3.93
CA LYS A 115 9.61 15.73 -3.88
C LYS A 115 10.25 14.38 -4.09
N LEU A 116 11.30 14.34 -4.90
CA LEU A 116 12.07 13.12 -5.17
C LEU A 116 12.68 12.59 -3.88
N ARG A 117 12.59 11.27 -3.67
CA ARG A 117 13.33 10.55 -2.63
C ARG A 117 14.73 10.21 -3.14
N HIS A 118 15.71 10.23 -2.25
CA HIS A 118 17.08 9.87 -2.57
C HIS A 118 17.44 8.45 -2.16
N ASP A 119 16.53 7.76 -1.51
CA ASP A 119 16.64 6.41 -0.97
C ASP A 119 15.53 5.49 -1.50
N ASP A 120 15.86 4.21 -1.66
CA ASP A 120 14.92 3.14 -1.99
C ASP A 120 15.25 1.90 -1.16
N ALA A 121 14.40 1.60 -0.18
CA ALA A 121 14.62 0.47 0.74
C ALA A 121 14.65 -0.90 0.06
N TYR A 122 14.13 -1.01 -1.15
CA TYR A 122 14.11 -2.25 -1.95
C TYR A 122 15.34 -2.37 -2.87
N THR A 123 16.31 -1.49 -2.72
CA THR A 123 17.52 -1.45 -3.54
C THR A 123 18.76 -1.76 -2.69
N PRO A 124 19.79 -2.43 -3.26
CA PRO A 124 21.05 -2.65 -2.57
C PRO A 124 21.66 -1.31 -2.09
N ASN A 125 22.10 -1.28 -0.83
CA ASN A 125 22.65 -0.10 -0.15
C ASN A 125 21.69 1.10 -0.08
N ASN A 126 20.36 0.87 -0.19
CA ASN A 126 19.34 1.93 -0.15
C ASN A 126 19.49 2.97 -1.28
N GLU A 127 20.04 2.59 -2.42
CA GLU A 127 20.37 3.51 -3.52
C GLU A 127 19.09 3.87 -4.30
N GLY A 128 18.70 5.16 -4.28
CA GLY A 128 17.57 5.65 -5.04
C GLY A 128 17.86 5.77 -6.54
N GLY A 129 16.80 5.80 -7.36
CA GLY A 129 16.90 6.05 -8.80
C GLY A 129 17.05 4.83 -9.69
N LYS A 130 17.16 3.62 -9.13
CA LYS A 130 17.22 2.37 -9.92
C LYS A 130 15.91 2.00 -10.57
N ARG A 131 14.80 2.51 -10.07
CA ARG A 131 13.45 2.26 -10.57
C ARG A 131 12.96 3.45 -11.41
N PRO A 132 12.45 3.23 -12.63
CA PRO A 132 11.86 4.31 -13.43
C PRO A 132 10.51 4.77 -12.86
N ASP A 133 10.08 5.97 -13.23
CA ASP A 133 8.70 6.41 -13.02
C ASP A 133 7.75 5.51 -13.80
N ARG A 134 6.67 5.07 -13.13
CA ARG A 134 5.70 4.13 -13.72
C ARG A 134 6.37 2.88 -14.28
N ALA A 135 7.10 2.19 -13.41
CA ALA A 135 7.97 1.08 -13.77
C ALA A 135 7.25 0.01 -14.61
N THR A 136 6.01 -0.33 -14.27
CA THR A 136 5.20 -1.30 -15.04
C THR A 136 5.09 -0.89 -16.52
N LEU A 137 4.86 0.40 -16.80
CA LEU A 137 4.76 0.92 -18.16
C LEU A 137 6.12 0.84 -18.88
N VAL A 138 7.19 1.33 -18.24
CA VAL A 138 8.53 1.39 -18.86
C VAL A 138 9.05 -0.01 -19.14
N TYR A 139 8.94 -0.93 -18.20
CA TYR A 139 9.39 -2.31 -18.38
C TYR A 139 8.62 -3.03 -19.48
N SER A 140 7.31 -2.82 -19.57
CA SER A 140 6.49 -3.36 -20.67
C SER A 140 6.96 -2.90 -22.04
N GLN A 141 7.27 -1.61 -22.17
CA GLN A 141 7.80 -1.06 -23.41
C GLN A 141 9.15 -1.70 -23.78
N ARG A 142 10.06 -1.85 -22.82
CA ARG A 142 11.36 -2.47 -23.05
C ARG A 142 11.26 -3.96 -23.38
N CYS A 143 10.40 -4.72 -22.74
CA CYS A 143 10.13 -6.10 -23.09
C CYS A 143 9.58 -6.23 -24.52
N ARG A 144 8.66 -5.34 -24.92
CA ARG A 144 8.09 -5.32 -26.27
C ARG A 144 9.13 -4.94 -27.33
N GLU A 145 10.05 -4.03 -27.01
CA GLU A 145 11.20 -3.67 -27.88
C GLU A 145 12.22 -4.81 -27.98
N ALA A 146 12.44 -5.56 -26.88
CA ALA A 146 13.36 -6.69 -26.85
C ALA A 146 12.83 -7.85 -27.71
N TYR A 147 11.57 -8.23 -27.52
CA TYR A 147 10.97 -9.39 -28.20
C TYR A 147 9.54 -9.10 -28.62
N LYS A 148 9.35 -8.71 -29.88
CA LYS A 148 8.03 -8.51 -30.47
C LYS A 148 7.21 -9.80 -30.42
N GLY A 149 5.94 -9.70 -30.09
CA GLY A 149 5.01 -10.84 -30.11
C GLY A 149 5.07 -11.76 -28.90
N VAL A 150 6.00 -11.56 -27.95
CA VAL A 150 5.96 -12.26 -26.67
C VAL A 150 4.85 -11.68 -25.80
N PRO A 151 3.96 -12.52 -25.21
CA PRO A 151 2.92 -12.06 -24.31
C PRO A 151 3.47 -11.27 -23.11
N LEU A 152 2.75 -10.20 -22.72
CA LEU A 152 3.07 -9.36 -21.57
C LEU A 152 1.96 -9.49 -20.52
N VAL A 153 2.28 -10.06 -19.37
CA VAL A 153 1.39 -10.26 -18.23
C VAL A 153 1.76 -9.26 -17.14
N LEU A 154 0.87 -8.29 -16.86
CA LEU A 154 1.09 -7.31 -15.81
C LEU A 154 0.61 -7.82 -14.46
N GLY A 155 1.33 -7.51 -13.39
CA GLY A 155 0.94 -7.85 -12.02
C GLY A 155 1.51 -6.90 -10.96
N GLY A 156 1.26 -7.23 -9.70
CA GLY A 156 1.67 -6.45 -8.55
C GLY A 156 0.80 -5.23 -8.28
N ILE A 157 1.11 -4.51 -7.20
CA ILE A 157 0.25 -3.44 -6.66
C ILE A 157 0.08 -2.27 -7.65
N GLU A 158 1.13 -1.87 -8.38
CA GLU A 158 1.06 -0.75 -9.32
C GLU A 158 0.09 -1.03 -10.46
N ALA A 159 0.15 -2.22 -11.06
CA ALA A 159 -0.78 -2.63 -12.12
C ALA A 159 -2.19 -2.79 -11.58
N SER A 160 -2.35 -3.48 -10.46
CA SER A 160 -3.63 -3.72 -9.80
C SER A 160 -4.41 -2.44 -9.51
N LEU A 161 -3.74 -1.41 -8.96
CA LEU A 161 -4.36 -0.12 -8.65
C LEU A 161 -4.57 0.80 -9.86
N ARG A 162 -4.09 0.40 -11.04
CA ARG A 162 -4.25 1.15 -12.31
C ARG A 162 -4.98 0.34 -13.38
N ARG A 163 -5.72 -0.70 -12.98
CA ARG A 163 -6.47 -1.57 -13.91
C ARG A 163 -7.63 -0.88 -14.62
N LEU A 164 -8.19 0.17 -14.03
CA LEU A 164 -9.25 1.01 -14.60
C LEU A 164 -8.71 2.42 -14.90
N ALA A 165 -9.54 3.30 -15.48
CA ALA A 165 -9.25 4.72 -15.53
C ALA A 165 -9.10 5.26 -14.10
N HIS A 166 -7.98 5.93 -13.84
CA HIS A 166 -7.60 6.34 -12.49
C HIS A 166 -7.02 7.75 -12.47
N TYR A 167 -7.25 8.46 -11.36
CA TYR A 167 -6.58 9.74 -11.13
C TYR A 167 -5.11 9.53 -10.80
N ASP A 168 -4.23 10.17 -11.56
CA ASP A 168 -2.78 10.19 -11.36
C ASP A 168 -2.38 11.49 -10.65
N TYR A 169 -2.02 11.38 -9.40
CA TYR A 169 -1.67 12.51 -8.53
C TYR A 169 -0.52 13.37 -9.07
N TRP A 170 0.48 12.77 -9.74
CA TRP A 170 1.66 13.49 -10.21
C TRP A 170 1.39 14.32 -11.46
N SER A 171 0.58 13.82 -12.37
CA SER A 171 0.17 14.55 -13.57
C SER A 171 -1.11 15.37 -13.39
N ASP A 172 -1.78 15.25 -12.23
CA ASP A 172 -3.06 15.88 -11.90
C ASP A 172 -4.15 15.63 -12.98
N LYS A 173 -4.21 14.40 -13.49
CA LYS A 173 -5.10 14.00 -14.58
C LYS A 173 -5.65 12.60 -14.33
N VAL A 174 -6.81 12.32 -14.91
CA VAL A 174 -7.28 10.94 -15.04
C VAL A 174 -6.52 10.30 -16.21
N ARG A 175 -5.89 9.14 -15.95
CA ARG A 175 -5.19 8.34 -16.97
C ARG A 175 -6.02 7.12 -17.34
N ARG A 176 -5.74 6.58 -18.51
CA ARG A 176 -6.31 5.29 -18.97
C ARG A 176 -5.84 4.16 -18.06
N SER A 177 -6.49 3.00 -18.18
CA SER A 177 -5.95 1.76 -17.63
C SER A 177 -4.50 1.56 -18.07
N VAL A 178 -3.64 1.10 -17.14
CA VAL A 178 -2.23 0.79 -17.47
C VAL A 178 -2.09 -0.31 -18.50
N LEU A 179 -3.10 -1.19 -18.61
CA LEU A 179 -3.15 -2.22 -19.67
C LEU A 179 -3.01 -1.61 -21.08
N PHE A 180 -3.72 -0.51 -21.34
CA PHE A 180 -3.66 0.20 -22.62
C PHE A 180 -2.38 1.01 -22.79
N ASP A 181 -1.94 1.71 -21.73
CA ASP A 181 -0.72 2.53 -21.79
C ASP A 181 0.52 1.65 -21.99
N ALA A 182 0.58 0.48 -21.34
CA ALA A 182 1.65 -0.50 -21.46
C ALA A 182 1.57 -1.35 -22.75
N LYS A 183 0.45 -1.33 -23.46
CA LYS A 183 0.14 -2.25 -24.56
C LYS A 183 0.37 -3.70 -24.18
N ALA A 184 -0.03 -4.06 -22.95
CA ALA A 184 0.07 -5.42 -22.45
C ALA A 184 -1.15 -6.25 -22.85
N ASP A 185 -1.01 -7.56 -22.76
CA ASP A 185 -2.02 -8.48 -23.24
C ASP A 185 -3.06 -8.79 -22.14
N ILE A 186 -2.60 -9.01 -20.90
CA ILE A 186 -3.43 -9.27 -19.74
C ILE A 186 -2.86 -8.60 -18.49
N LEU A 187 -3.74 -8.17 -17.59
CA LEU A 187 -3.37 -7.61 -16.28
C LEU A 187 -4.02 -8.45 -15.18
N LEU A 188 -3.20 -8.90 -14.23
CA LEU A 188 -3.63 -9.61 -13.04
C LEU A 188 -3.75 -8.64 -11.87
N PHE A 189 -4.85 -8.71 -11.11
CA PHE A 189 -5.06 -7.85 -9.96
C PHE A 189 -5.45 -8.64 -8.70
N GLY A 190 -5.19 -8.05 -7.56
CA GLY A 190 -5.39 -8.69 -6.27
C GLY A 190 -4.29 -9.70 -5.94
N ASN A 191 -4.60 -10.67 -5.09
CA ASN A 191 -3.79 -11.84 -4.86
C ASN A 191 -3.96 -12.78 -6.07
N ALA A 192 -2.99 -12.77 -6.95
CA ALA A 192 -3.13 -13.25 -8.33
C ALA A 192 -2.60 -14.68 -8.55
N GLU A 193 -2.28 -15.41 -7.48
CA GLU A 193 -1.63 -16.72 -7.57
C GLU A 193 -2.40 -17.69 -8.47
N ARG A 194 -3.73 -17.87 -8.23
CA ARG A 194 -4.54 -18.76 -9.09
C ARG A 194 -4.63 -18.27 -10.54
N ALA A 195 -4.88 -16.97 -10.73
CA ALA A 195 -5.00 -16.41 -12.06
C ALA A 195 -3.70 -16.58 -12.85
N LEU A 196 -2.54 -16.40 -12.18
CA LEU A 196 -1.25 -16.57 -12.83
C LEU A 196 -0.95 -18.02 -13.20
N VAL A 197 -1.25 -18.96 -12.30
CA VAL A 197 -1.08 -20.41 -12.57
C VAL A 197 -1.99 -20.82 -13.74
N GLU A 198 -3.26 -20.39 -13.74
CA GLU A 198 -4.19 -20.67 -14.84
C GLU A 198 -3.68 -20.09 -16.18
N VAL A 199 -3.24 -18.83 -16.20
CA VAL A 199 -2.64 -18.21 -17.39
C VAL A 199 -1.44 -18.99 -17.89
N ALA A 200 -0.52 -19.38 -17.00
CA ALA A 200 0.69 -20.11 -17.37
C ALA A 200 0.37 -21.49 -17.98
N HIS A 201 -0.53 -22.26 -17.38
CA HIS A 201 -0.93 -23.57 -17.88
C HIS A 201 -1.66 -23.48 -19.22
N ARG A 202 -2.62 -22.57 -19.37
CA ARG A 202 -3.39 -22.41 -20.62
C ARG A 202 -2.49 -21.97 -21.78
N LEU A 203 -1.51 -21.08 -21.53
CA LEU A 203 -0.51 -20.73 -22.54
C LEU A 203 0.42 -21.90 -22.87
N ALA A 204 0.78 -22.73 -21.87
CA ALA A 204 1.59 -23.93 -22.08
C ALA A 204 0.83 -25.02 -22.87
N ASP A 205 -0.50 -25.07 -22.73
CA ASP A 205 -1.38 -25.93 -23.51
C ASP A 205 -1.62 -25.41 -24.97
N GLY A 206 -1.04 -24.25 -25.30
CA GLY A 206 -1.06 -23.65 -26.64
C GLY A 206 -2.24 -22.72 -26.90
N GLU A 207 -3.01 -22.32 -25.89
CA GLU A 207 -4.02 -21.29 -26.06
C GLU A 207 -3.38 -19.93 -26.38
N ASP A 208 -4.01 -19.14 -27.24
CA ASP A 208 -3.57 -17.78 -27.52
C ASP A 208 -3.97 -16.85 -26.37
N ILE A 209 -3.06 -15.97 -25.91
CA ILE A 209 -3.30 -15.05 -24.81
C ILE A 209 -4.52 -14.16 -25.02
N SER A 210 -4.86 -13.83 -26.26
CA SER A 210 -6.03 -13.01 -26.58
C SER A 210 -7.37 -13.71 -26.30
N THR A 211 -7.37 -15.04 -26.16
CA THR A 211 -8.57 -15.83 -25.84
C THR A 211 -8.80 -15.97 -24.33
N LEU A 212 -7.79 -15.61 -23.50
CA LEU A 212 -7.86 -15.74 -22.06
C LEU A 212 -8.70 -14.60 -21.42
N THR A 213 -9.98 -14.54 -21.75
CA THR A 213 -10.87 -13.42 -21.37
C THR A 213 -11.71 -13.69 -20.13
N ASN A 214 -11.76 -14.94 -19.63
CA ASN A 214 -12.70 -15.41 -18.62
C ASN A 214 -12.05 -15.74 -17.27
N ILE A 215 -10.77 -15.39 -17.06
CA ILE A 215 -10.04 -15.70 -15.83
C ILE A 215 -10.37 -14.65 -14.76
N ARG A 216 -10.80 -15.08 -13.56
CA ARG A 216 -11.09 -14.18 -12.44
C ARG A 216 -9.82 -13.47 -11.96
N GLY A 217 -9.96 -12.21 -11.53
CA GLY A 217 -8.80 -11.41 -11.10
C GLY A 217 -7.97 -10.87 -12.25
N THR A 218 -8.52 -10.82 -13.48
CA THR A 218 -7.83 -10.29 -14.66
C THR A 218 -8.57 -9.12 -15.28
N ALA A 219 -7.82 -8.30 -16.01
CA ALA A 219 -8.34 -7.28 -16.91
C ALA A 219 -7.74 -7.48 -18.31
N VAL A 220 -8.59 -7.42 -19.34
CA VAL A 220 -8.23 -7.65 -20.73
C VAL A 220 -8.82 -6.58 -21.65
N ASN A 221 -8.19 -6.42 -22.81
CA ASN A 221 -8.60 -5.47 -23.84
C ASN A 221 -9.41 -6.19 -24.92
N LEU A 222 -10.67 -5.82 -25.10
CA LEU A 222 -11.59 -6.41 -26.08
C LEU A 222 -11.94 -5.42 -27.20
N ALA A 223 -12.24 -5.97 -28.37
CA ALA A 223 -12.75 -5.19 -29.50
C ALA A 223 -14.24 -4.83 -29.32
N ALA A 224 -15.00 -5.71 -28.68
CA ALA A 224 -16.44 -5.57 -28.44
C ALA A 224 -16.81 -6.17 -27.07
N GLU A 225 -18.05 -5.98 -26.65
CA GLU A 225 -18.61 -6.58 -25.44
C GLU A 225 -18.63 -8.11 -25.57
N PRO A 226 -18.29 -8.85 -24.51
CA PRO A 226 -18.38 -10.31 -24.53
C PRO A 226 -19.84 -10.76 -24.70
N GLU A 227 -20.05 -11.76 -25.54
CA GLU A 227 -21.36 -12.38 -25.71
C GLU A 227 -21.82 -13.12 -24.44
N GLY A 228 -23.13 -13.24 -24.26
CA GLY A 228 -23.74 -13.99 -23.15
C GLY A 228 -23.83 -13.24 -21.84
N TYR A 229 -23.35 -11.97 -21.76
CA TYR A 229 -23.45 -11.16 -20.55
C TYR A 229 -24.65 -10.20 -20.60
N ASN A 230 -25.35 -10.08 -19.46
CA ASN A 230 -26.33 -9.03 -19.22
C ASN A 230 -25.61 -7.76 -18.75
N ILE A 231 -25.60 -6.69 -19.57
CA ILE A 231 -24.90 -5.45 -19.26
C ILE A 231 -25.83 -4.46 -18.55
N ILE A 232 -25.52 -4.14 -17.30
CA ILE A 232 -26.18 -3.08 -16.54
C ILE A 232 -25.44 -1.77 -16.84
N ASP A 233 -26.08 -0.87 -17.60
CA ASP A 233 -25.48 0.43 -17.93
C ASP A 233 -25.55 1.38 -16.74
N SER A 234 -24.40 1.69 -16.14
CA SER A 234 -24.17 2.67 -15.10
C SER A 234 -23.20 3.77 -15.55
N SER A 235 -23.06 3.96 -16.85
CA SER A 235 -22.16 4.96 -17.46
C SER A 235 -22.61 6.41 -17.27
N ARG A 236 -23.75 6.63 -16.63
CA ARG A 236 -24.32 7.95 -16.36
C ARG A 236 -24.88 8.00 -14.94
N ILE A 237 -24.85 9.20 -14.35
CA ILE A 237 -25.58 9.44 -13.11
C ILE A 237 -27.06 9.55 -13.51
N GLU A 238 -27.90 8.64 -13.03
CA GLU A 238 -29.33 8.66 -13.31
C GLU A 238 -29.94 9.96 -12.82
N LYS A 239 -30.64 10.66 -13.73
CA LYS A 239 -31.57 11.70 -13.32
C LYS A 239 -32.73 11.04 -12.58
N PRO A 240 -33.23 11.61 -11.47
CA PRO A 240 -34.45 11.12 -10.86
C PRO A 240 -35.50 11.08 -11.96
N ARG A 241 -36.17 9.92 -12.15
CA ARG A 241 -37.37 9.89 -13.00
C ARG A 241 -38.27 10.99 -12.48
N LYS A 242 -38.61 11.99 -13.29
CA LYS A 242 -39.76 12.81 -13.06
C LYS A 242 -40.89 11.79 -12.99
N GLU A 243 -41.59 11.72 -11.89
CA GLU A 243 -42.87 11.04 -11.84
C GLU A 243 -43.61 11.48 -13.08
N ALA A 244 -43.95 10.52 -13.92
CA ALA A 244 -44.69 10.83 -15.12
C ALA A 244 -45.97 11.49 -14.61
N PHE A 245 -46.13 12.80 -14.87
CA PHE A 245 -47.38 13.46 -14.64
C PHE A 245 -48.36 12.74 -15.56
N ILE A 246 -49.15 11.84 -15.00
CA ILE A 246 -50.31 11.29 -15.67
C ILE A 246 -51.34 12.41 -15.61
N PRO A 247 -51.63 13.11 -16.70
CA PRO A 247 -52.67 14.10 -16.69
C PRO A 247 -53.97 13.41 -16.25
N PRO A 248 -54.78 14.02 -15.40
CA PRO A 248 -56.04 13.45 -15.00
C PRO A 248 -56.83 13.08 -16.26
N ASN A 249 -57.37 11.88 -16.30
CA ASN A 249 -58.14 11.41 -17.43
C ASN A 249 -59.29 12.40 -17.67
N PRO A 250 -59.31 13.13 -18.82
CA PRO A 250 -60.37 14.14 -19.07
C PRO A 250 -61.76 13.51 -19.27
N TYR A 251 -61.84 12.20 -19.27
CA TYR A 251 -63.12 11.43 -19.40
C TYR A 251 -63.50 10.74 -18.11
N ALA A 252 -62.86 11.02 -16.97
CA ALA A 252 -63.33 10.55 -15.67
C ALA A 252 -64.57 11.36 -15.28
N VAL A 253 -65.73 10.79 -15.48
CA VAL A 253 -67.04 11.35 -14.98
C VAL A 253 -67.01 11.15 -13.48
N GLU A 254 -67.09 12.24 -12.72
CA GLU A 254 -67.35 12.19 -11.28
C GLU A 254 -68.79 11.68 -11.06
N GLU A 255 -68.96 10.43 -10.81
CA GLU A 255 -70.21 9.94 -10.23
C GLU A 255 -70.25 10.26 -8.74
N GLN A 256 -70.98 11.35 -8.40
CA GLN A 256 -71.46 11.56 -7.07
C GLN A 256 -72.46 10.47 -6.71
N CYS A 257 -72.06 9.53 -5.91
CA CYS A 257 -72.98 8.64 -5.22
C CYS A 257 -72.67 8.65 -3.73
N ASP A 258 -73.52 9.39 -2.99
CA ASP A 258 -73.70 9.20 -1.57
C ASP A 258 -74.22 7.81 -1.27
N THR A 259 -73.39 6.99 -0.63
CA THR A 259 -73.90 5.96 0.30
C THR A 259 -72.80 5.49 1.22
N LYS A 260 -73.02 5.68 2.52
CA LYS A 260 -72.27 5.10 3.62
C LYS A 260 -72.42 3.58 3.59
N ALA A 261 -71.37 2.89 3.26
CA ALA A 261 -71.17 1.49 3.64
C ALA A 261 -69.72 1.27 3.97
N LYS A 262 -69.44 1.00 5.23
CA LYS A 262 -68.14 0.50 5.68
C LYS A 262 -67.97 -0.90 5.10
N THR A 263 -67.12 -1.02 4.11
CA THR A 263 -66.51 -2.28 3.72
C THR A 263 -65.02 -2.12 3.85
N GLU A 264 -64.43 -2.89 4.75
CA GLU A 264 -63.01 -3.04 4.89
C GLU A 264 -62.47 -3.67 3.59
N GLU A 265 -61.89 -2.86 2.71
CA GLU A 265 -61.08 -3.37 1.61
C GLU A 265 -59.80 -3.93 2.19
N PRO A 266 -59.33 -5.12 1.76
CA PRO A 266 -58.05 -5.62 2.15
C PRO A 266 -56.99 -4.72 1.55
N GLU A 267 -56.15 -4.10 2.39
CA GLU A 267 -54.98 -3.36 1.96
C GLU A 267 -54.18 -4.20 0.95
N ALA A 268 -54.19 -3.78 -0.31
CA ALA A 268 -53.30 -4.33 -1.33
C ALA A 268 -51.86 -3.99 -0.89
N LYS A 269 -51.19 -4.98 -0.32
CA LYS A 269 -49.77 -4.87 -0.02
C LYS A 269 -49.05 -4.50 -1.31
N PRO A 270 -48.27 -3.37 -1.34
CA PRO A 270 -47.54 -3.01 -2.53
C PRO A 270 -46.69 -4.19 -2.95
N ILE A 271 -46.88 -4.67 -4.18
CA ILE A 271 -46.01 -5.67 -4.79
C ILE A 271 -44.65 -5.02 -4.94
N THR A 272 -43.78 -5.26 -3.97
CA THR A 272 -42.38 -4.89 -4.09
C THR A 272 -41.79 -5.82 -5.14
N ILE A 273 -41.71 -5.36 -6.39
CA ILE A 273 -40.92 -6.03 -7.43
C ILE A 273 -39.49 -5.98 -6.93
N ARG A 274 -39.05 -7.03 -6.24
CA ARG A 274 -37.65 -7.24 -5.96
C ARG A 274 -37.00 -7.41 -7.32
N PRO A 275 -36.02 -6.55 -7.72
CA PRO A 275 -35.31 -6.79 -8.95
C PRO A 275 -34.77 -8.22 -8.91
N SER A 276 -35.01 -8.99 -9.98
CA SER A 276 -34.42 -10.32 -10.10
C SER A 276 -32.94 -10.22 -9.77
N ARG A 277 -32.43 -11.07 -8.87
CA ARG A 277 -31.01 -11.16 -8.59
C ARG A 277 -30.36 -11.61 -9.90
N HIS A 278 -29.79 -10.67 -10.66
CA HIS A 278 -28.96 -11.00 -11.81
C HIS A 278 -27.78 -11.85 -11.30
N ASP A 279 -27.56 -12.98 -11.93
CA ASP A 279 -26.42 -13.82 -11.63
C ASP A 279 -25.13 -13.02 -11.85
N ALA A 280 -24.29 -12.94 -10.83
CA ALA A 280 -23.02 -12.23 -10.92
C ALA A 280 -22.08 -12.84 -11.98
N ALA A 281 -22.21 -14.13 -12.24
CA ALA A 281 -21.37 -14.83 -13.22
C ALA A 281 -21.67 -14.39 -14.67
N THR A 282 -22.93 -14.04 -14.97
CA THR A 282 -23.40 -13.68 -16.31
C THR A 282 -23.83 -12.21 -16.42
N THR A 283 -23.47 -11.38 -15.44
CA THR A 283 -23.82 -9.96 -15.42
C THR A 283 -22.55 -9.10 -15.33
N ALA A 284 -22.49 -8.02 -16.13
CA ALA A 284 -21.45 -7.03 -16.03
C ALA A 284 -22.04 -5.63 -15.82
N VAL A 285 -21.24 -4.72 -15.27
CA VAL A 285 -21.63 -3.32 -15.04
C VAL A 285 -20.77 -2.43 -15.92
N ARG A 286 -21.40 -1.70 -16.83
CA ARG A 286 -20.76 -0.67 -17.62
C ARG A 286 -20.60 0.59 -16.78
N ILE A 287 -19.35 0.98 -16.55
CA ILE A 287 -18.99 2.22 -15.86
C ILE A 287 -18.70 3.34 -16.89
N PRO A 288 -18.66 4.61 -16.43
CA PRO A 288 -18.39 5.72 -17.34
C PRO A 288 -17.10 5.56 -18.14
N PRO A 289 -17.10 5.91 -19.46
CA PRO A 289 -15.92 5.80 -20.30
C PRO A 289 -14.82 6.77 -19.86
N PHE A 290 -13.57 6.40 -20.11
CA PHE A 290 -12.38 7.19 -19.73
C PHE A 290 -12.47 8.66 -20.20
N GLU A 291 -12.90 8.90 -21.45
CA GLU A 291 -12.96 10.24 -22.03
C GLU A 291 -13.90 11.18 -21.26
N LYS A 292 -15.01 10.64 -20.71
CA LYS A 292 -15.92 11.41 -19.88
C LYS A 292 -15.36 11.66 -18.48
N LEU A 293 -14.66 10.68 -17.90
CA LEU A 293 -14.07 10.81 -16.56
C LEU A 293 -12.98 11.88 -16.50
N ASN A 294 -12.26 12.08 -17.59
CA ASN A 294 -11.22 13.11 -17.67
C ASN A 294 -11.79 14.53 -17.59
N ASN A 295 -13.05 14.71 -17.99
CA ASN A 295 -13.72 16.01 -18.08
C ASN A 295 -14.79 16.24 -17.00
N ASP A 296 -15.20 15.19 -16.27
CA ASP A 296 -16.27 15.27 -15.28
C ASP A 296 -15.85 14.60 -13.96
N ARG A 297 -15.47 15.45 -13.00
CA ARG A 297 -15.00 14.99 -11.68
C ARG A 297 -16.11 14.30 -10.87
N ILE A 298 -17.37 14.71 -11.02
CA ILE A 298 -18.51 14.11 -10.31
C ILE A 298 -18.78 12.72 -10.87
N LEU A 299 -18.68 12.56 -12.17
CA LEU A 299 -18.81 11.28 -12.83
C LEU A 299 -17.67 10.32 -12.42
N TYR A 300 -16.46 10.85 -12.14
CA TYR A 300 -15.35 10.07 -11.58
C TYR A 300 -15.71 9.51 -10.20
N ALA A 301 -16.29 10.31 -9.29
CA ALA A 301 -16.75 9.82 -7.99
C ALA A 301 -17.82 8.72 -8.14
N HIS A 302 -18.71 8.85 -9.12
CA HIS A 302 -19.73 7.84 -9.41
C HIS A 302 -19.08 6.52 -9.89
N ALA A 303 -18.13 6.59 -10.82
CA ALA A 303 -17.39 5.41 -11.29
C ALA A 303 -16.64 4.73 -10.14
N SER A 304 -15.94 5.50 -9.29
CA SER A 304 -15.26 5.00 -8.09
C SER A 304 -16.21 4.27 -7.16
N ARG A 305 -17.40 4.83 -6.89
CA ARG A 305 -18.42 4.17 -6.07
C ARG A 305 -18.83 2.81 -6.64
N ILE A 306 -19.12 2.73 -7.94
CA ILE A 306 -19.55 1.48 -8.57
C ILE A 306 -18.45 0.42 -8.43
N MET A 307 -17.22 0.80 -8.77
CA MET A 307 -16.06 -0.08 -8.63
C MET A 307 -15.97 -0.70 -7.23
N HIS A 308 -16.11 0.12 -6.17
CA HIS A 308 -16.05 -0.38 -4.79
C HIS A 308 -17.26 -1.25 -4.38
N LEU A 309 -18.39 -1.12 -5.04
CA LEU A 309 -19.54 -1.98 -4.82
C LEU A 309 -19.40 -3.37 -5.46
N GLU A 310 -18.51 -3.53 -6.43
CA GLU A 310 -18.29 -4.78 -7.17
C GLU A 310 -17.00 -5.52 -6.73
N THR A 311 -16.47 -5.22 -5.55
CA THR A 311 -15.23 -5.83 -5.03
C THR A 311 -15.42 -7.16 -4.31
N ASN A 312 -16.67 -7.56 -3.99
CA ASN A 312 -16.91 -8.85 -3.33
C ASN A 312 -16.63 -10.00 -4.29
N PRO A 313 -15.75 -10.97 -3.95
CA PRO A 313 -15.40 -12.06 -4.87
C PRO A 313 -16.55 -13.01 -5.19
N TYR A 314 -17.60 -13.06 -4.38
CA TYR A 314 -18.73 -13.99 -4.59
C TYR A 314 -19.91 -13.37 -5.32
N SER A 315 -20.19 -12.09 -5.10
CA SER A 315 -21.33 -11.38 -5.69
C SER A 315 -20.97 -10.14 -6.50
N GLY A 316 -19.70 -9.80 -6.57
CA GLY A 316 -19.21 -8.75 -7.45
C GLY A 316 -19.33 -9.16 -8.91
N ARG A 317 -19.73 -8.22 -9.74
CA ARG A 317 -19.92 -8.41 -11.18
C ARG A 317 -18.69 -7.95 -11.94
N ALA A 318 -18.48 -8.45 -13.15
CA ALA A 318 -17.49 -7.93 -14.04
C ALA A 318 -17.76 -6.44 -14.36
N LEU A 319 -16.70 -5.67 -14.62
CA LEU A 319 -16.81 -4.27 -15.00
C LEU A 319 -16.38 -4.09 -16.46
N ILE A 320 -17.08 -3.21 -17.16
CA ILE A 320 -16.71 -2.83 -18.51
C ILE A 320 -16.53 -1.32 -18.59
N GLN A 321 -15.40 -0.88 -19.18
CA GLN A 321 -15.08 0.53 -19.34
C GLN A 321 -14.53 0.81 -20.74
N ARG A 322 -15.15 1.74 -21.46
CA ARG A 322 -14.71 2.13 -22.78
C ARG A 322 -13.49 3.06 -22.74
N HIS A 323 -12.51 2.77 -23.60
CA HIS A 323 -11.30 3.54 -23.84
C HIS A 323 -11.09 3.74 -25.34
N GLY A 324 -11.56 4.84 -25.89
CA GLY A 324 -11.56 5.08 -27.34
C GLY A 324 -12.51 4.13 -28.06
N ASP A 325 -11.96 3.32 -28.95
CA ASP A 325 -12.65 2.30 -29.75
C ASP A 325 -12.61 0.88 -29.14
N ARG A 326 -12.01 0.75 -27.95
CA ARG A 326 -11.80 -0.54 -27.27
C ARG A 326 -12.57 -0.60 -25.96
N GLU A 327 -12.90 -1.82 -25.54
CA GLU A 327 -13.52 -2.09 -24.26
C GLU A 327 -12.49 -2.72 -23.30
N LEU A 328 -12.31 -2.12 -22.16
CA LEU A 328 -11.62 -2.73 -21.04
C LEU A 328 -12.62 -3.63 -20.29
N TRP A 329 -12.35 -4.92 -20.30
CA TRP A 329 -13.09 -5.91 -19.52
C TRP A 329 -12.32 -6.27 -18.26
N VAL A 330 -12.93 -6.06 -17.09
CA VAL A 330 -12.36 -6.43 -15.80
C VAL A 330 -13.22 -7.54 -15.22
N ASN A 331 -12.67 -8.73 -15.15
CA ASN A 331 -13.33 -9.89 -14.58
C ASN A 331 -13.61 -9.69 -13.08
N GLN A 332 -14.46 -10.53 -12.51
CA GLN A 332 -14.74 -10.52 -11.08
C GLN A 332 -13.45 -10.66 -10.27
N ALA A 333 -13.48 -10.15 -9.03
CA ALA A 333 -12.36 -10.29 -8.11
C ALA A 333 -11.96 -11.77 -7.93
N PRO A 334 -10.67 -12.06 -7.70
CA PRO A 334 -10.21 -13.42 -7.47
C PRO A 334 -10.88 -13.99 -6.21
N ILE A 335 -11.24 -15.26 -6.24
CA ILE A 335 -11.70 -15.98 -5.06
C ILE A 335 -10.53 -16.05 -4.06
N PRO A 336 -10.71 -15.73 -2.78
CA PRO A 336 -9.66 -15.83 -1.77
C PRO A 336 -9.04 -17.22 -1.73
N LEU A 337 -7.73 -17.30 -1.49
CA LEU A 337 -7.06 -18.58 -1.30
C LEU A 337 -7.60 -19.30 -0.07
N SER A 338 -7.73 -20.61 -0.15
CA SER A 338 -8.02 -21.46 1.01
C SER A 338 -6.83 -21.47 1.98
N THR A 339 -7.02 -22.02 3.18
CA THR A 339 -5.90 -22.21 4.13
C THR A 339 -4.84 -23.13 3.56
N GLU A 340 -5.23 -24.21 2.90
CA GLU A 340 -4.34 -25.19 2.26
C GLU A 340 -3.51 -24.53 1.15
N GLU A 341 -4.13 -23.69 0.33
CA GLU A 341 -3.41 -22.95 -0.72
C GLU A 341 -2.48 -21.88 -0.15
N MET A 342 -2.89 -21.18 0.92
CA MET A 342 -2.03 -20.25 1.65
C MET A 342 -0.82 -20.99 2.21
N ASP A 343 -1.02 -22.13 2.86
CA ASP A 343 0.06 -22.95 3.41
C ASP A 343 0.98 -23.47 2.32
N TYR A 344 0.43 -23.92 1.19
CA TYR A 344 1.20 -24.33 0.02
C TYR A 344 2.10 -23.19 -0.50
N VAL A 345 1.56 -21.98 -0.69
CA VAL A 345 2.31 -20.82 -1.19
C VAL A 345 3.43 -20.41 -0.22
N PHE A 346 3.16 -20.39 1.09
CA PHE A 346 4.14 -20.01 2.09
C PHE A 346 5.15 -21.12 2.43
N GLY A 347 4.82 -22.38 2.13
CA GLY A 347 5.68 -23.55 2.28
C GLY A 347 6.58 -23.86 1.08
N LEU A 348 6.60 -23.03 0.02
CA LEU A 348 7.49 -23.18 -1.11
C LEU A 348 8.96 -23.01 -0.70
N ALA A 349 9.86 -23.55 -1.52
CA ALA A 349 11.29 -23.63 -1.23
C ALA A 349 12.01 -22.27 -1.36
N TYR A 350 11.73 -21.33 -0.46
CA TYR A 350 12.44 -20.06 -0.38
C TYR A 350 13.82 -20.22 0.25
N ALA A 351 14.83 -19.56 -0.35
CA ALA A 351 16.16 -19.46 0.25
C ALA A 351 16.19 -18.50 1.48
N ARG A 352 15.19 -17.62 1.63
CA ARG A 352 15.01 -16.63 2.70
C ARG A 352 16.15 -15.60 2.83
N VAL A 353 16.90 -15.39 1.76
CA VAL A 353 18.03 -14.44 1.69
C VAL A 353 18.02 -13.70 0.34
N PRO A 354 18.71 -12.54 0.25
CA PRO A 354 18.96 -11.89 -1.04
C PRO A 354 19.79 -12.78 -1.96
N HIS A 355 19.55 -12.64 -3.28
CA HIS A 355 20.31 -13.37 -4.29
C HIS A 355 21.84 -13.10 -4.17
N PRO A 356 22.71 -14.11 -4.33
CA PRO A 356 24.16 -13.99 -4.19
C PRO A 356 24.81 -12.89 -5.03
N MET A 357 24.19 -12.47 -6.14
CA MET A 357 24.70 -11.40 -7.00
C MET A 357 24.93 -10.06 -6.28
N TYR A 358 24.25 -9.83 -5.15
CA TYR A 358 24.39 -8.58 -4.36
C TYR A 358 25.57 -8.65 -3.38
N GLY A 359 26.21 -9.80 -3.18
CA GLY A 359 27.35 -9.96 -2.30
C GLY A 359 27.06 -9.47 -0.87
N LYS A 360 27.81 -8.45 -0.41
CA LYS A 360 27.67 -7.86 0.93
C LYS A 360 26.74 -6.64 0.99
N ALA A 361 26.11 -6.25 -0.12
CA ALA A 361 25.23 -5.09 -0.14
C ALA A 361 24.00 -5.34 0.74
N LYS A 362 23.64 -4.35 1.54
CA LYS A 362 22.46 -4.43 2.41
C LYS A 362 21.23 -3.97 1.65
N ILE A 363 20.14 -4.70 1.79
CA ILE A 363 18.82 -4.33 1.28
C ILE A 363 17.95 -4.03 2.49
N PRO A 364 17.61 -2.74 2.78
CA PRO A 364 16.92 -2.37 4.02
C PRO A 364 15.56 -3.06 4.19
N ALA A 365 14.81 -3.25 3.10
CA ALA A 365 13.54 -3.97 3.14
C ALA A 365 13.71 -5.41 3.64
N TYR A 366 14.73 -6.12 3.17
CA TYR A 366 15.06 -7.47 3.66
C TYR A 366 15.45 -7.44 5.14
N ASP A 367 16.35 -6.52 5.54
CA ASP A 367 16.77 -6.42 6.95
C ASP A 367 15.59 -6.21 7.90
N MET A 368 14.53 -5.57 7.43
CA MET A 368 13.31 -5.29 8.19
C MET A 368 12.43 -6.53 8.38
N ILE A 369 12.40 -7.44 7.38
CA ILE A 369 11.40 -8.52 7.33
C ILE A 369 11.99 -9.92 7.48
N LYS A 370 13.31 -10.10 7.46
CA LYS A 370 13.99 -11.42 7.44
C LYS A 370 13.59 -12.37 8.57
N THR A 371 13.08 -11.83 9.67
CA THR A 371 12.54 -12.61 10.80
C THR A 371 11.07 -12.24 11.08
N SER A 372 10.34 -11.75 10.10
CA SER A 372 8.91 -11.55 10.20
C SER A 372 8.13 -12.65 9.50
N VAL A 373 6.96 -13.00 10.03
CA VAL A 373 6.08 -14.03 9.50
C VAL A 373 4.72 -13.44 9.21
N ASN A 374 4.27 -13.61 7.97
CA ASN A 374 2.94 -13.21 7.55
C ASN A 374 1.95 -14.36 7.84
N ILE A 375 1.00 -14.12 8.75
CA ILE A 375 0.04 -15.13 9.18
C ILE A 375 -1.28 -15.11 8.40
N MET A 376 -1.55 -14.00 7.70
CA MET A 376 -2.78 -13.82 6.94
C MET A 376 -2.67 -12.68 5.92
N ARG A 377 -3.57 -12.63 4.95
CA ARG A 377 -3.74 -11.55 3.98
C ARG A 377 -5.16 -11.00 4.02
N GLY A 378 -5.36 -9.80 3.49
CA GLY A 378 -6.64 -9.11 3.46
C GLY A 378 -6.88 -8.22 4.68
N CYS A 379 -7.86 -7.31 4.57
CA CYS A 379 -8.25 -6.43 5.66
C CYS A 379 -9.70 -5.96 5.48
N PHE A 380 -10.56 -6.27 6.43
CA PHE A 380 -11.96 -5.81 6.41
C PHE A 380 -12.19 -4.44 7.06
N GLY A 381 -11.12 -3.72 7.39
CA GLY A 381 -11.16 -2.37 7.97
C GLY A 381 -11.79 -1.33 7.04
N GLY A 382 -11.52 -1.40 5.74
CA GLY A 382 -12.14 -0.58 4.72
C GLY A 382 -11.74 0.91 4.77
N CYS A 383 -10.64 1.28 5.41
CA CYS A 383 -10.19 2.67 5.51
C CYS A 383 -10.08 3.31 4.12
N SER A 384 -10.71 4.47 3.92
CA SER A 384 -10.88 5.09 2.59
C SER A 384 -9.58 5.47 1.88
N PHE A 385 -8.50 5.65 2.64
CA PHE A 385 -7.17 6.03 2.14
C PHE A 385 -6.24 4.84 1.85
N CYS A 386 -6.66 3.61 2.25
CA CYS A 386 -5.78 2.45 2.25
C CYS A 386 -5.98 1.59 0.99
N SER A 387 -4.87 1.28 0.30
CA SER A 387 -4.89 0.45 -0.89
C SER A 387 -4.87 -1.06 -0.60
N ILE A 388 -4.65 -1.49 0.64
CA ILE A 388 -4.61 -2.92 1.01
C ILE A 388 -5.94 -3.59 0.67
N THR A 389 -7.06 -3.01 1.05
CA THR A 389 -8.40 -3.55 0.75
C THR A 389 -8.65 -3.67 -0.76
N GLU A 390 -8.12 -2.71 -1.54
CA GLU A 390 -8.31 -2.68 -2.99
C GLU A 390 -7.39 -3.66 -3.73
N HIS A 391 -6.30 -4.07 -3.10
CA HIS A 391 -5.34 -5.02 -3.65
C HIS A 391 -5.54 -6.44 -3.09
N GLU A 392 -5.49 -6.62 -1.78
CA GLU A 392 -5.59 -7.95 -1.15
C GLU A 392 -7.04 -8.42 -0.90
N GLY A 393 -8.01 -7.47 -0.95
CA GLY A 393 -9.41 -7.74 -0.67
C GLY A 393 -9.78 -7.62 0.81
N ARG A 394 -11.09 -7.82 1.09
CA ARG A 394 -11.67 -7.65 2.43
C ARG A 394 -11.85 -8.96 3.18
N ILE A 395 -11.82 -10.09 2.50
CA ILE A 395 -11.94 -11.41 3.12
C ILE A 395 -10.56 -11.86 3.56
N ILE A 396 -10.47 -12.24 4.83
CA ILE A 396 -9.19 -12.67 5.40
C ILE A 396 -8.83 -14.06 4.90
N GLN A 397 -7.64 -14.19 4.34
CA GLN A 397 -7.04 -15.45 3.91
C GLN A 397 -6.02 -15.86 4.97
N ASN A 398 -6.30 -16.95 5.66
CA ASN A 398 -5.52 -17.36 6.82
C ASN A 398 -4.58 -18.51 6.48
N ARG A 399 -3.42 -18.54 7.10
CA ARG A 399 -2.57 -19.73 7.18
C ARG A 399 -3.00 -20.63 8.35
N SER A 400 -2.64 -21.90 8.29
CA SER A 400 -2.76 -22.79 9.43
C SER A 400 -1.72 -22.43 10.51
N LYS A 401 -2.01 -22.80 11.73
CA LYS A 401 -1.06 -22.65 12.85
C LYS A 401 0.21 -23.46 12.59
N GLU A 402 0.06 -24.65 12.08
CA GLU A 402 1.13 -25.61 11.74
C GLU A 402 2.09 -25.01 10.74
N SER A 403 1.59 -24.45 9.64
CA SER A 403 2.39 -23.77 8.62
C SER A 403 3.17 -22.57 9.19
N ILE A 404 2.56 -21.80 10.09
CA ILE A 404 3.20 -20.66 10.73
C ILE A 404 4.31 -21.12 11.68
N LEU A 405 4.08 -22.15 12.49
CA LEU A 405 5.08 -22.67 13.42
C LEU A 405 6.27 -23.29 12.66
N SER A 406 6.02 -24.03 11.59
CA SER A 406 7.06 -24.57 10.71
C SER A 406 7.94 -23.46 10.10
N GLU A 407 7.34 -22.31 9.71
CA GLU A 407 8.10 -21.16 9.23
C GLU A 407 9.00 -20.52 10.32
N LEU A 408 8.58 -20.55 11.60
CA LEU A 408 9.44 -20.10 12.71
C LEU A 408 10.67 -20.97 12.86
N GLU A 409 10.52 -22.28 12.68
CA GLU A 409 11.63 -23.24 12.68
C GLU A 409 12.56 -23.02 11.51
N GLU A 410 12.02 -22.82 10.31
CA GLU A 410 12.82 -22.46 9.13
C GLU A 410 13.63 -21.16 9.31
N ILE A 411 13.03 -20.14 9.93
CA ILE A 411 13.73 -18.88 10.23
C ILE A 411 14.89 -19.15 11.19
N ARG A 412 14.66 -19.96 12.23
CA ARG A 412 15.70 -20.37 13.18
C ARG A 412 16.89 -21.03 12.48
N ASP A 413 16.58 -21.92 11.55
CA ASP A 413 17.58 -22.80 10.95
C ASP A 413 18.26 -22.18 9.72
N LYS A 414 17.52 -21.39 8.91
CA LYS A 414 18.01 -20.86 7.62
C LYS A 414 18.49 -19.40 7.68
N VAL A 415 17.99 -18.57 8.60
CA VAL A 415 18.32 -17.12 8.61
C VAL A 415 19.67 -16.89 9.29
N PRO A 416 20.70 -16.41 8.55
CA PRO A 416 22.02 -16.18 9.12
C PRO A 416 21.99 -15.18 10.28
N GLY A 417 22.58 -15.59 11.43
CA GLY A 417 22.69 -14.75 12.61
C GLY A 417 21.37 -14.55 13.35
N PHE A 418 20.43 -15.47 13.25
CA PHE A 418 19.19 -15.44 14.03
C PHE A 418 19.50 -15.40 15.55
N THR A 419 18.90 -14.46 16.25
CA THR A 419 19.17 -14.21 17.69
C THR A 419 18.07 -14.73 18.61
N GLY A 420 17.09 -15.46 18.07
CA GLY A 420 15.92 -15.94 18.80
C GLY A 420 14.78 -14.94 18.85
N THR A 421 14.83 -13.86 18.04
CA THR A 421 13.76 -12.85 18.01
C THR A 421 13.03 -12.85 16.69
N ILE A 422 11.75 -13.16 16.72
CA ILE A 422 10.80 -12.92 15.62
C ILE A 422 10.39 -11.46 15.70
N SER A 423 10.69 -10.70 14.63
CA SER A 423 10.49 -9.25 14.59
C SER A 423 9.03 -8.85 14.45
N ASP A 424 8.23 -9.70 13.81
CA ASP A 424 6.79 -9.53 13.66
C ASP A 424 6.11 -10.87 13.35
N LEU A 425 5.05 -11.17 14.06
CA LEU A 425 4.13 -12.27 13.77
C LEU A 425 2.76 -11.66 13.50
N GLY A 426 2.50 -11.29 12.23
CA GLY A 426 1.35 -10.46 11.89
C GLY A 426 0.96 -10.50 10.42
N GLY A 427 0.40 -9.40 9.95
CA GLY A 427 -0.09 -9.23 8.60
C GLY A 427 -0.51 -7.79 8.35
N PRO A 428 -1.37 -7.50 7.36
CA PRO A 428 -1.87 -6.15 7.11
C PRO A 428 -2.49 -5.47 8.34
N THR A 429 -3.08 -6.30 9.22
CA THR A 429 -3.58 -5.93 10.55
C THR A 429 -3.38 -7.11 11.49
N ALA A 430 -2.55 -6.97 12.51
CA ALA A 430 -2.10 -8.09 13.34
C ALA A 430 -3.23 -8.91 13.98
N ASN A 431 -4.29 -8.25 14.42
CA ASN A 431 -5.41 -8.89 15.14
C ASN A 431 -6.66 -9.13 14.27
N MET A 432 -6.46 -9.52 13.00
CA MET A 432 -7.54 -10.01 12.14
C MET A 432 -7.41 -11.50 11.79
N TYR A 433 -6.38 -12.17 12.30
CA TYR A 433 -6.16 -13.59 12.07
C TYR A 433 -7.35 -14.42 12.57
N ARG A 434 -7.91 -15.24 11.68
CA ARG A 434 -9.11 -16.08 11.91
C ARG A 434 -10.38 -15.30 12.28
N LEU A 435 -10.38 -13.96 12.15
CA LEU A 435 -11.60 -13.18 12.24
C LEU A 435 -12.27 -13.07 10.87
N GLY A 436 -13.59 -13.02 10.86
CA GLY A 436 -14.36 -12.93 9.62
C GLY A 436 -15.87 -12.93 9.86
N CYS A 437 -16.64 -12.95 8.78
CA CYS A 437 -18.09 -13.03 8.88
C CYS A 437 -18.54 -14.41 9.38
N SER A 438 -19.37 -14.46 10.42
CA SER A 438 -19.94 -15.71 10.96
C SER A 438 -21.08 -16.28 10.12
N ASP A 439 -21.57 -15.52 9.12
CA ASP A 439 -22.65 -15.92 8.22
C ASP A 439 -22.15 -15.95 6.78
N PRO A 440 -21.80 -17.14 6.24
CA PRO A 440 -21.28 -17.28 4.88
C PRO A 440 -22.24 -16.79 3.79
N LYS A 441 -23.57 -16.88 4.01
CA LYS A 441 -24.55 -16.37 3.04
C LYS A 441 -24.58 -14.85 3.02
N ALA A 442 -24.42 -14.23 4.19
CA ALA A 442 -24.31 -12.78 4.30
C ALA A 442 -23.00 -12.29 3.70
N GLU A 443 -21.86 -12.96 3.97
CA GLU A 443 -20.56 -12.63 3.40
C GLU A 443 -20.59 -12.65 1.89
N ALA A 444 -21.13 -13.73 1.30
CA ALA A 444 -21.23 -13.89 -0.15
C ALA A 444 -22.03 -12.77 -0.83
N ASN A 445 -22.97 -12.14 -0.14
CA ASN A 445 -23.83 -11.08 -0.69
C ASN A 445 -23.50 -9.68 -0.16
N CYS A 446 -22.44 -9.55 0.65
CA CYS A 446 -22.13 -8.31 1.34
C CYS A 446 -21.49 -7.27 0.42
N ARG A 447 -22.07 -6.06 0.40
CA ARG A 447 -21.53 -4.90 -0.34
C ARG A 447 -21.09 -3.76 0.58
N ARG A 448 -20.98 -4.01 1.89
CA ARG A 448 -20.47 -3.02 2.83
C ARG A 448 -18.96 -2.81 2.60
N PRO A 449 -18.50 -1.57 2.59
CA PRO A 449 -17.06 -1.29 2.41
C PRO A 449 -16.21 -1.63 3.64
N SER A 450 -16.82 -1.75 4.84
CA SER A 450 -16.13 -2.05 6.10
C SER A 450 -17.00 -2.92 7.00
N CYS A 451 -16.35 -3.83 7.74
CA CYS A 451 -16.99 -4.63 8.78
C CYS A 451 -16.94 -3.97 10.17
N VAL A 452 -16.16 -2.87 10.31
CA VAL A 452 -15.90 -2.20 11.60
C VAL A 452 -16.32 -0.72 11.62
N PHE A 453 -16.86 -0.21 10.51
CA PHE A 453 -17.34 1.18 10.41
C PHE A 453 -18.76 1.23 9.80
N PRO A 454 -19.67 2.09 10.32
CA PRO A 454 -19.54 3.05 11.44
C PRO A 454 -19.48 2.37 12.82
N GLY A 455 -19.74 1.10 12.91
CA GLY A 455 -19.61 0.24 14.07
C GLY A 455 -19.30 -1.18 13.65
N ILE A 456 -18.88 -2.01 14.59
CA ILE A 456 -18.60 -3.42 14.36
C ILE A 456 -19.89 -4.12 13.89
N CYS A 457 -19.78 -4.85 12.78
CA CYS A 457 -20.89 -5.60 12.21
C CYS A 457 -21.31 -6.72 13.18
N ASN A 458 -22.60 -6.87 13.45
CA ASN A 458 -23.13 -7.90 14.35
C ASN A 458 -22.91 -9.34 13.84
N LYS A 459 -22.48 -9.52 12.61
CA LYS A 459 -22.08 -10.81 12.01
C LYS A 459 -20.58 -11.01 11.96
N LEU A 460 -19.79 -10.04 12.44
CA LEU A 460 -18.35 -10.21 12.52
C LEU A 460 -18.00 -11.01 13.77
N ASN A 461 -17.28 -12.12 13.58
CA ASN A 461 -16.63 -12.80 14.70
C ASN A 461 -15.47 -11.92 15.20
N THR A 462 -15.47 -11.59 16.50
CA THR A 462 -14.45 -10.79 17.18
C THR A 462 -13.65 -11.56 18.21
N ASP A 463 -13.80 -12.89 18.23
CA ASP A 463 -13.09 -13.78 19.14
C ASP A 463 -11.62 -13.93 18.73
N HIS A 464 -10.71 -13.40 19.52
CA HIS A 464 -9.27 -13.45 19.29
C HIS A 464 -8.60 -14.72 19.84
N GLN A 465 -9.34 -15.73 20.28
CA GLN A 465 -8.76 -16.92 20.90
C GLN A 465 -7.73 -17.62 19.99
N HIS A 466 -8.03 -17.75 18.70
CA HIS A 466 -7.10 -18.33 17.75
C HIS A 466 -5.77 -17.56 17.64
N THR A 467 -5.81 -16.23 17.74
CA THR A 467 -4.60 -15.39 17.71
C THR A 467 -3.80 -15.54 19.00
N ILE A 468 -4.49 -15.58 20.15
CA ILE A 468 -3.88 -15.81 21.47
C ILE A 468 -3.18 -17.17 21.51
N ASP A 469 -3.85 -18.22 21.05
CA ASP A 469 -3.30 -19.58 21.01
C ASP A 469 -2.08 -19.66 20.10
N LEU A 470 -2.15 -19.05 18.89
CA LEU A 470 -1.01 -18.97 17.99
C LEU A 470 0.19 -18.28 18.66
N TYR A 471 -0.03 -17.16 19.32
CA TYR A 471 1.04 -16.40 20.00
C TYR A 471 1.69 -17.20 21.13
N ARG A 472 0.87 -17.94 21.91
CA ARG A 472 1.35 -18.81 22.97
C ARG A 472 2.19 -19.97 22.44
N GLU A 473 1.73 -20.62 21.35
CA GLU A 473 2.47 -21.73 20.72
C GLU A 473 3.77 -21.21 20.06
N ALA A 474 3.72 -20.09 19.36
CA ALA A 474 4.90 -19.50 18.73
C ALA A 474 6.04 -19.19 19.73
N ARG A 475 5.70 -18.84 20.99
CA ARG A 475 6.69 -18.63 22.05
C ARG A 475 7.31 -19.93 22.60
N LYS A 476 6.70 -21.09 22.33
CA LYS A 476 7.21 -22.40 22.76
C LYS A 476 8.15 -23.04 21.75
N VAL A 477 8.23 -22.49 20.53
CA VAL A 477 9.13 -23.02 19.47
C VAL A 477 10.57 -22.96 19.98
N GLU A 478 11.27 -24.07 19.93
CA GLU A 478 12.66 -24.17 20.39
C GLU A 478 13.56 -23.17 19.67
N GLY A 479 14.43 -22.47 20.39
CA GLY A 479 15.31 -21.43 19.83
C GLY A 479 14.64 -20.06 19.69
N VAL A 480 13.33 -19.95 19.77
CA VAL A 480 12.59 -18.66 19.77
C VAL A 480 12.55 -18.12 21.21
N LYS A 481 13.14 -16.96 21.42
CA LYS A 481 13.19 -16.27 22.72
C LYS A 481 12.13 -15.18 22.86
N LYS A 482 11.79 -14.53 21.76
CA LYS A 482 10.82 -13.42 21.72
C LYS A 482 10.04 -13.45 20.39
N VAL A 483 8.74 -13.28 20.51
CA VAL A 483 7.84 -13.05 19.36
C VAL A 483 7.27 -11.65 19.53
N MET A 484 7.59 -10.75 18.61
CA MET A 484 7.13 -9.37 18.64
C MET A 484 5.97 -9.17 17.67
N ILE A 485 5.11 -8.20 17.97
CA ILE A 485 4.05 -7.72 17.07
C ILE A 485 4.39 -6.27 16.73
N ALA A 486 4.84 -6.09 15.50
CA ALA A 486 5.18 -4.78 14.93
C ALA A 486 4.15 -4.29 13.90
N SER A 487 3.34 -5.18 13.37
CA SER A 487 2.19 -4.88 12.52
C SER A 487 1.14 -4.04 13.26
N GLY A 488 0.35 -3.26 12.51
CA GLY A 488 -0.69 -2.43 13.09
C GLY A 488 -1.78 -3.25 13.80
N VAL A 489 -2.19 -2.79 14.98
CA VAL A 489 -3.29 -3.39 15.75
C VAL A 489 -4.55 -2.55 15.58
N ARG A 490 -5.66 -3.18 15.21
CA ARG A 490 -6.99 -2.56 15.24
C ARG A 490 -7.48 -2.50 16.69
N TYR A 491 -7.32 -1.33 17.28
CA TYR A 491 -7.67 -1.12 18.70
C TYR A 491 -9.19 -1.22 18.97
N ASP A 492 -10.01 -0.91 17.97
CA ASP A 492 -11.46 -1.08 18.03
C ASP A 492 -11.91 -2.55 18.11
N LEU A 493 -11.15 -3.47 17.52
CA LEU A 493 -11.36 -4.91 17.71
C LEU A 493 -10.70 -5.41 19.00
N ALA A 494 -9.52 -4.88 19.34
CA ALA A 494 -8.78 -5.33 20.52
C ALA A 494 -9.51 -5.07 21.84
N ILE A 495 -10.28 -3.97 21.94
CA ILE A 495 -11.08 -3.67 23.14
C ILE A 495 -12.21 -4.68 23.40
N GLU A 496 -12.63 -5.44 22.37
CA GLU A 496 -13.63 -6.49 22.51
C GLU A 496 -13.03 -7.77 23.15
N SER A 497 -11.69 -7.88 23.24
CA SER A 497 -10.98 -9.03 23.80
C SER A 497 -9.90 -8.57 24.82
N PRO A 498 -10.28 -8.35 26.10
CA PRO A 498 -9.33 -7.97 27.13
C PRO A 498 -8.16 -8.94 27.31
N GLU A 499 -8.41 -10.25 27.11
CA GLU A 499 -7.36 -11.28 27.17
C GLU A 499 -6.33 -11.11 26.05
N TYR A 500 -6.76 -10.77 24.83
CA TYR A 500 -5.85 -10.45 23.74
C TYR A 500 -4.94 -9.26 24.08
N VAL A 501 -5.51 -8.17 24.63
CA VAL A 501 -4.71 -6.99 25.01
C VAL A 501 -3.71 -7.34 26.11
N ARG A 502 -4.12 -8.17 27.09
CA ARG A 502 -3.22 -8.63 28.16
C ARG A 502 -2.08 -9.49 27.59
N GLU A 503 -2.37 -10.47 26.71
CA GLU A 503 -1.35 -11.29 26.05
C GLU A 503 -0.36 -10.44 25.25
N LEU A 504 -0.89 -9.53 24.42
CA LEU A 504 -0.12 -8.62 23.59
C LEU A 504 0.86 -7.78 24.44
N VAL A 505 0.37 -7.11 25.45
CA VAL A 505 1.14 -6.22 26.34
C VAL A 505 2.18 -7.01 27.13
N THR A 506 1.79 -8.17 27.66
CA THR A 506 2.66 -8.96 28.53
C THR A 506 3.82 -9.59 27.78
N HIS A 507 3.63 -10.03 26.52
CA HIS A 507 4.61 -10.86 25.84
C HIS A 507 5.15 -10.29 24.53
N HIS A 508 4.37 -9.45 23.79
CA HIS A 508 4.65 -9.14 22.41
C HIS A 508 5.02 -7.67 22.13
N VAL A 509 4.93 -6.80 23.12
CA VAL A 509 5.33 -5.39 23.03
C VAL A 509 6.67 -5.16 23.73
N GLY A 510 7.63 -4.63 22.96
CA GLY A 510 9.00 -4.39 23.44
C GLY A 510 9.26 -3.03 24.08
N GLY A 511 8.20 -2.26 24.40
CA GLY A 511 8.29 -0.90 24.94
C GLY A 511 7.39 0.10 24.21
N TYR A 512 7.19 -0.08 22.92
CA TYR A 512 6.35 0.80 22.10
C TYR A 512 5.36 -0.01 21.27
N LEU A 513 4.10 0.38 21.29
CA LEU A 513 3.07 -0.15 20.40
C LEU A 513 2.58 0.97 19.47
N LYS A 514 2.68 0.72 18.16
CA LYS A 514 2.17 1.61 17.14
C LYS A 514 0.67 1.41 16.97
N ILE A 515 -0.09 2.50 16.94
CA ILE A 515 -1.54 2.48 16.81
C ILE A 515 -1.97 3.68 15.95
N ALA A 516 -3.00 3.50 15.16
CA ALA A 516 -3.35 4.44 14.11
C ALA A 516 -4.77 5.01 14.32
N PRO A 517 -4.98 6.00 15.23
CA PRO A 517 -6.24 6.73 15.32
C PRO A 517 -6.49 7.62 14.09
N GLU A 518 -5.45 8.08 13.41
CA GLU A 518 -5.41 8.89 12.19
C GLU A 518 -5.85 10.34 12.35
N HIS A 519 -6.88 10.64 13.15
CA HIS A 519 -7.37 11.98 13.47
C HIS A 519 -8.09 11.99 14.82
N THR A 520 -8.43 13.18 15.34
CA THR A 520 -9.24 13.36 16.57
C THR A 520 -10.68 13.78 16.27
N GLU A 521 -10.90 14.46 15.15
CA GLU A 521 -12.18 15.05 14.80
C GLU A 521 -13.08 14.05 14.06
N LYS A 522 -14.38 14.09 14.41
CA LYS A 522 -15.39 13.16 13.87
C LYS A 522 -15.55 13.27 12.35
N GLY A 523 -15.55 14.50 11.80
CA GLY A 523 -15.70 14.72 10.36
C GLY A 523 -14.66 13.98 9.52
N PRO A 524 -13.36 14.26 9.72
CA PRO A 524 -12.28 13.52 9.09
C PRO A 524 -12.33 12.01 9.34
N LEU A 525 -12.60 11.56 10.58
CA LEU A 525 -12.66 10.14 10.92
C LEU A 525 -13.79 9.41 10.19
N ASP A 526 -14.96 10.03 10.04
CA ASP A 526 -16.09 9.45 9.30
C ASP A 526 -15.73 9.24 7.82
N LEU A 527 -15.03 10.19 7.19
CA LEU A 527 -14.57 10.08 5.80
C LEU A 527 -13.38 9.12 5.64
N MET A 528 -12.57 8.95 6.68
CA MET A 528 -11.52 7.93 6.75
C MET A 528 -12.07 6.52 7.01
N MET A 529 -13.34 6.40 7.42
CA MET A 529 -13.96 5.15 7.91
C MET A 529 -13.21 4.57 9.11
N LYS A 530 -12.88 5.43 10.07
CA LYS A 530 -12.18 5.10 11.32
C LYS A 530 -13.10 5.29 12.53
N PRO A 531 -12.89 4.54 13.62
CA PRO A 531 -13.65 4.72 14.87
C PRO A 531 -13.34 6.07 15.51
N GLY A 532 -14.27 6.58 16.32
CA GLY A 532 -14.07 7.81 17.09
C GLY A 532 -13.06 7.67 18.21
N MET A 533 -12.59 8.81 18.77
CA MET A 533 -11.54 8.87 19.78
C MET A 533 -11.90 8.15 21.12
N GLY A 534 -13.17 8.06 21.48
CA GLY A 534 -13.56 7.29 22.69
C GLY A 534 -13.14 5.83 22.65
N THR A 535 -13.06 5.23 21.48
CA THR A 535 -12.54 3.87 21.29
C THR A 535 -11.03 3.81 21.54
N TYR A 536 -10.29 4.84 21.11
CA TYR A 536 -8.87 4.98 21.38
C TYR A 536 -8.61 5.14 22.87
N ASP A 537 -9.38 5.98 23.56
CA ASP A 537 -9.20 6.24 24.99
C ASP A 537 -9.42 4.96 25.82
N ARG A 538 -10.46 4.19 25.52
CA ARG A 538 -10.70 2.87 26.15
C ARG A 538 -9.54 1.90 25.93
N PHE A 539 -9.01 1.82 24.71
CA PHE A 539 -7.85 0.97 24.42
C PHE A 539 -6.61 1.44 25.21
N LYS A 540 -6.37 2.75 25.29
CA LYS A 540 -5.27 3.35 26.03
C LYS A 540 -5.35 2.97 27.51
N GLU A 541 -6.51 3.10 28.14
CA GLU A 541 -6.74 2.72 29.53
C GLU A 541 -6.43 1.23 29.78
N MET A 542 -6.92 0.36 28.89
CA MET A 542 -6.63 -1.08 28.96
C MET A 542 -5.13 -1.37 28.80
N PHE A 543 -4.47 -0.71 27.84
CA PHE A 543 -3.05 -0.86 27.57
C PHE A 543 -2.21 -0.42 28.78
N GLU A 544 -2.50 0.73 29.36
CA GLU A 544 -1.81 1.27 30.54
C GLU A 544 -2.03 0.36 31.77
N LYS A 545 -3.26 -0.11 31.99
CA LYS A 545 -3.59 -1.05 33.07
C LYS A 545 -2.78 -2.34 32.96
N TYR A 546 -2.81 -3.01 31.80
CA TYR A 546 -2.10 -4.29 31.65
C TYR A 546 -0.59 -4.13 31.57
N SER A 547 -0.07 -2.97 31.10
CA SER A 547 1.35 -2.67 31.19
C SER A 547 1.82 -2.55 32.64
N ALA A 548 1.03 -1.91 33.50
CA ALA A 548 1.29 -1.80 34.92
C ALA A 548 1.22 -3.17 35.64
N GLU A 549 0.18 -3.98 35.31
CA GLU A 549 0.05 -5.36 35.85
C GLU A 549 1.24 -6.24 35.46
N ALA A 550 1.77 -6.05 34.22
CA ALA A 550 2.95 -6.77 33.74
C ALA A 550 4.29 -6.21 34.26
N GLY A 551 4.27 -5.16 35.08
CA GLY A 551 5.48 -4.49 35.61
C GLY A 551 6.32 -3.82 34.53
N LYS A 552 5.74 -3.45 33.37
CA LYS A 552 6.42 -2.92 32.19
C LYS A 552 6.14 -1.44 32.00
N LYS A 553 7.15 -0.69 31.55
CA LYS A 553 7.01 0.68 31.05
C LYS A 553 6.86 0.64 29.55
N GLN A 554 5.63 0.76 29.07
CA GLN A 554 5.30 0.70 27.65
C GLN A 554 4.49 1.93 27.24
N TYR A 555 4.57 2.29 25.95
CA TYR A 555 3.98 3.52 25.44
C TYR A 555 3.28 3.28 24.11
N LEU A 556 2.14 3.94 23.92
CA LEU A 556 1.47 4.02 22.63
C LEU A 556 2.11 5.10 21.77
N ILE A 557 2.33 4.79 20.51
CA ILE A 557 2.76 5.75 19.49
C ILE A 557 1.62 5.92 18.49
N PRO A 558 0.80 6.99 18.65
CA PRO A 558 -0.31 7.24 17.73
C PRO A 558 0.19 7.82 16.41
N TYR A 559 -0.35 7.31 15.31
CA TYR A 559 -0.15 7.84 13.97
C TYR A 559 -1.33 8.71 13.57
N PHE A 560 -1.03 9.84 12.90
CA PHE A 560 -2.00 10.79 12.39
C PHE A 560 -1.71 11.13 10.93
N ILE A 561 -2.77 11.33 10.15
CA ILE A 561 -2.70 11.74 8.74
C ILE A 561 -3.10 13.21 8.63
N SER A 562 -2.22 14.04 8.09
CA SER A 562 -2.54 15.43 7.75
C SER A 562 -3.11 15.54 6.33
N ALA A 563 -3.95 16.54 6.11
CA ALA A 563 -4.51 16.90 4.80
C ALA A 563 -5.28 15.75 4.10
N HIS A 564 -5.92 14.86 4.86
CA HIS A 564 -6.89 13.92 4.32
C HIS A 564 -8.11 14.69 3.78
N PRO A 565 -8.75 14.26 2.68
CA PRO A 565 -10.02 14.84 2.26
C PRO A 565 -11.05 14.87 3.41
N GLY A 566 -11.73 16.00 3.58
CA GLY A 566 -12.63 16.23 4.71
C GLY A 566 -11.96 16.80 5.94
N THR A 567 -10.68 17.21 5.86
CA THR A 567 -9.95 17.84 6.95
C THR A 567 -9.79 19.34 6.66
N GLU A 568 -10.31 20.18 7.53
CA GLU A 568 -10.17 21.65 7.49
C GLU A 568 -9.06 22.14 8.41
N ASP A 569 -8.71 23.42 8.31
CA ASP A 569 -7.66 24.02 9.13
C ASP A 569 -8.02 23.99 10.63
N GLU A 570 -9.30 24.13 10.98
CA GLU A 570 -9.80 24.03 12.35
C GLU A 570 -9.66 22.60 12.91
N ASP A 571 -9.95 21.57 12.11
CA ASP A 571 -9.79 20.17 12.52
C ASP A 571 -8.32 19.88 12.87
N MET A 572 -7.39 20.38 12.04
CA MET A 572 -5.96 20.21 12.28
C MET A 572 -5.47 21.01 13.50
N LEU A 573 -6.07 22.17 13.75
CA LEU A 573 -5.79 22.94 14.96
C LEU A 573 -6.24 22.19 16.22
N ASN A 574 -7.46 21.63 16.20
CA ASN A 574 -7.98 20.83 17.30
C ASN A 574 -7.08 19.60 17.57
N LEU A 575 -6.65 18.92 16.52
CA LEU A 575 -5.69 17.81 16.63
C LEU A 575 -4.37 18.29 17.24
N ALA A 576 -3.82 19.44 16.83
CA ALA A 576 -2.59 20.00 17.41
C ALA A 576 -2.74 20.33 18.90
N LEU A 577 -3.89 20.88 19.31
CA LEU A 577 -4.21 21.16 20.71
C LEU A 577 -4.35 19.86 21.52
N TRP A 578 -4.96 18.83 20.96
CA TRP A 578 -5.05 17.50 21.57
C TRP A 578 -3.64 16.88 21.77
N LEU A 579 -2.78 16.97 20.75
CA LEU A 579 -1.38 16.51 20.85
C LEU A 579 -0.66 17.22 21.97
N LYS A 580 -0.78 18.55 22.06
CA LYS A 580 -0.16 19.34 23.13
C LYS A 580 -0.68 18.96 24.51
N LYS A 581 -2.01 18.86 24.67
CA LYS A 581 -2.66 18.45 25.93
C LYS A 581 -2.18 17.09 26.43
N ASN A 582 -1.93 16.15 25.50
CA ASN A 582 -1.47 14.79 25.81
C ASN A 582 0.05 14.65 25.79
N ASN A 583 0.82 15.73 25.67
CA ASN A 583 2.28 15.77 25.59
C ASN A 583 2.87 14.89 24.47
N PHE A 584 2.19 14.80 23.34
CA PHE A 584 2.71 14.12 22.16
C PHE A 584 3.46 15.10 21.26
N GLU A 585 4.70 14.75 20.90
CA GLU A 585 5.51 15.43 19.89
C GLU A 585 5.72 14.48 18.71
N CYS A 586 5.09 14.75 17.57
CA CYS A 586 5.21 13.91 16.39
C CYS A 586 6.49 14.27 15.61
N ASP A 587 7.48 13.39 15.62
CA ASP A 587 8.69 13.56 14.78
C ASP A 587 8.42 13.20 13.32
N GLN A 588 7.60 12.19 13.07
CA GLN A 588 7.17 11.80 11.72
C GLN A 588 5.69 12.09 11.52
N VAL A 589 5.40 12.79 10.44
CA VAL A 589 4.03 13.14 10.04
C VAL A 589 3.79 12.63 8.64
N GLN A 590 2.67 11.94 8.46
CA GLN A 590 2.23 11.49 7.16
C GLN A 590 1.22 12.48 6.58
N ASN A 591 1.56 13.09 5.44
CA ASN A 591 0.57 13.76 4.61
C ASN A 591 -0.22 12.73 3.84
N PHE A 592 -1.52 12.97 3.70
CA PHE A 592 -2.35 12.17 2.81
C PHE A 592 -1.71 12.08 1.41
N TYR A 593 -1.60 10.85 0.93
CA TYR A 593 -1.02 10.52 -0.36
C TYR A 593 -2.10 9.88 -1.25
N PRO A 594 -2.55 10.56 -2.31
CA PRO A 594 -3.58 10.02 -3.18
C PRO A 594 -3.08 8.78 -3.95
N SER A 595 -3.31 7.60 -3.38
CA SER A 595 -3.04 6.33 -4.06
C SER A 595 -4.18 6.03 -5.05
N PRO A 596 -3.88 5.54 -6.27
CA PRO A 596 -4.93 5.20 -7.23
C PRO A 596 -5.98 4.23 -6.64
N MET A 597 -7.21 4.33 -7.11
CA MET A 597 -8.38 3.52 -6.73
C MET A 597 -8.90 3.69 -5.29
N CYS A 598 -8.17 4.27 -4.35
CA CYS A 598 -8.67 4.51 -3.00
C CYS A 598 -9.85 5.51 -3.01
N ASN A 599 -10.86 5.29 -2.15
CA ASN A 599 -12.01 6.20 -2.01
C ASN A 599 -11.59 7.62 -1.67
N ALA A 600 -10.60 7.80 -0.77
CA ALA A 600 -10.06 9.11 -0.41
C ALA A 600 -9.39 9.81 -1.61
N THR A 601 -8.79 9.07 -2.55
CA THR A 601 -8.26 9.65 -3.78
C THR A 601 -9.36 10.14 -4.69
N SER A 602 -10.48 9.42 -4.75
CA SER A 602 -11.68 9.89 -5.43
C SER A 602 -12.24 11.17 -4.81
N MET A 603 -12.32 11.25 -3.47
CA MET A 603 -12.69 12.47 -2.74
C MET A 603 -11.72 13.61 -3.06
N TYR A 604 -10.42 13.35 -3.04
CA TYR A 604 -9.38 14.35 -3.32
C TYR A 604 -9.52 14.97 -4.71
N TYR A 605 -9.78 14.15 -5.73
CA TYR A 605 -9.93 14.63 -7.10
C TYR A 605 -11.28 15.31 -7.34
N SER A 606 -12.36 14.66 -6.92
CA SER A 606 -13.73 15.06 -7.26
C SER A 606 -14.39 16.04 -6.27
N GLU A 607 -13.82 16.21 -5.07
CA GLU A 607 -14.42 16.98 -3.97
C GLU A 607 -15.84 16.47 -3.62
N THR A 608 -16.09 15.18 -3.85
CA THR A 608 -17.38 14.54 -3.65
C THR A 608 -17.20 13.22 -2.90
N ASN A 609 -18.08 12.92 -1.94
CA ASN A 609 -18.04 11.67 -1.17
C ASN A 609 -18.58 10.49 -2.00
N PRO A 610 -17.74 9.53 -2.45
CA PRO A 610 -18.18 8.35 -3.19
C PRO A 610 -18.77 7.25 -2.29
N LEU A 611 -18.61 7.35 -0.96
CA LEU A 611 -19.18 6.39 -0.01
C LEU A 611 -20.70 6.46 0.02
N LYS A 612 -21.28 7.58 -0.44
CA LYS A 612 -22.72 7.80 -0.59
C LYS A 612 -23.12 7.81 -2.06
N ARG A 613 -24.42 7.74 -2.34
CA ARG A 613 -24.93 7.84 -3.72
C ARG A 613 -24.55 9.18 -4.33
N VAL A 614 -23.80 9.17 -5.41
CA VAL A 614 -23.36 10.37 -6.12
C VAL A 614 -24.48 10.92 -7.01
N LYS A 615 -24.74 12.23 -6.92
CA LYS A 615 -25.71 12.97 -7.75
C LYS A 615 -25.09 14.29 -8.17
N TYR A 616 -25.46 14.85 -9.32
CA TYR A 616 -24.99 16.19 -9.72
C TYR A 616 -25.52 17.29 -8.79
N LYS A 617 -26.82 17.19 -8.44
CA LYS A 617 -27.46 18.07 -7.43
C LYS A 617 -27.57 17.31 -6.11
N LYS A 618 -27.41 17.97 -4.99
CA LYS A 618 -27.46 17.36 -3.63
C LYS A 618 -26.37 16.26 -3.41
N ARG A 619 -25.16 16.52 -3.90
CA ARG A 619 -23.99 15.70 -3.54
C ARG A 619 -23.46 16.14 -2.18
N GLU A 620 -22.83 15.24 -1.48
CA GLU A 620 -22.02 15.58 -0.30
C GLU A 620 -20.65 16.07 -0.76
N GLU A 621 -20.41 17.36 -0.59
CA GLU A 621 -19.12 17.97 -0.91
C GLU A 621 -18.11 17.68 0.19
N VAL A 622 -16.87 17.48 -0.19
CA VAL A 622 -15.76 17.15 0.70
C VAL A 622 -14.71 18.24 0.56
N PRO A 623 -14.38 18.99 1.63
CA PRO A 623 -13.29 19.94 1.60
C PRO A 623 -11.97 19.24 1.39
N VAL A 624 -11.08 19.81 0.58
CA VAL A 624 -9.81 19.19 0.20
C VAL A 624 -8.66 20.18 0.23
N ALA A 625 -7.65 19.91 1.02
CA ALA A 625 -6.41 20.67 1.06
C ALA A 625 -5.55 20.40 -0.18
N LYS A 626 -5.85 21.01 -1.33
CA LYS A 626 -5.09 20.87 -2.59
C LYS A 626 -3.88 21.79 -2.67
N GLY A 627 -3.95 22.96 -2.04
CA GLY A 627 -2.90 23.96 -2.08
C GLY A 627 -1.66 23.55 -1.26
N GLU A 628 -0.46 23.78 -1.79
CA GLU A 628 0.79 23.50 -1.07
C GLU A 628 0.87 24.22 0.28
N ARG A 629 0.42 25.49 0.34
CA ARG A 629 0.39 26.29 1.58
C ARG A 629 -0.45 25.62 2.66
N GLN A 630 -1.67 25.17 2.32
CA GLN A 630 -2.58 24.53 3.26
C GLN A 630 -2.05 23.17 3.71
N ARG A 631 -1.58 22.32 2.79
CA ARG A 631 -0.95 21.03 3.13
C ARG A 631 0.27 21.21 4.03
N ARG A 632 1.07 22.26 3.79
CA ARG A 632 2.21 22.61 4.63
C ARG A 632 1.75 23.08 6.02
N LEU A 633 0.67 23.85 6.12
CA LEU A 633 0.07 24.27 7.41
C LEU A 633 -0.40 23.03 8.19
N HIS A 634 -1.17 22.14 7.57
CA HIS A 634 -1.67 20.93 8.23
C HIS A 634 -0.51 20.07 8.79
N LYS A 635 0.56 19.94 8.02
CA LYS A 635 1.78 19.25 8.48
C LYS A 635 2.49 19.99 9.62
N ALA A 636 2.54 21.32 9.56
CA ALA A 636 3.14 22.15 10.58
C ALA A 636 2.39 22.05 11.92
N LEU A 637 1.06 22.02 11.89
CA LEU A 637 0.22 21.85 13.09
C LEU A 637 0.48 20.52 13.80
N LEU A 638 0.70 19.43 13.08
CA LEU A 638 1.11 18.14 13.69
C LEU A 638 2.50 18.20 14.32
N ARG A 639 3.35 19.11 13.85
CA ARG A 639 4.69 19.35 14.40
C ARG A 639 4.77 20.72 15.09
N TYR A 640 3.76 21.05 15.87
CA TYR A 640 3.64 22.34 16.59
C TYR A 640 4.84 22.63 17.49
N HIS A 641 5.52 21.61 17.98
CA HIS A 641 6.71 21.69 18.83
C HIS A 641 7.99 22.09 18.09
N ASP A 642 8.00 22.02 16.75
CA ASP A 642 9.17 22.33 15.93
C ASP A 642 9.21 23.84 15.62
N PRO A 643 10.24 24.56 16.07
CA PRO A 643 10.37 26.01 15.86
C PRO A 643 10.29 26.44 14.39
N ASP A 644 10.71 25.58 13.44
CA ASP A 644 10.65 25.88 12.00
C ASP A 644 9.21 26.09 11.51
N ASN A 645 8.22 25.58 12.25
CA ASN A 645 6.81 25.68 11.92
C ASN A 645 6.09 26.85 12.60
N TRP A 646 6.69 27.50 13.63
CA TRP A 646 5.99 28.49 14.44
C TRP A 646 5.50 29.71 13.65
N ALA A 647 6.31 30.20 12.73
CA ALA A 647 5.93 31.37 11.91
C ALA A 647 4.66 31.09 11.05
N ILE A 648 4.58 29.91 10.41
CA ILE A 648 3.40 29.54 9.62
C ILE A 648 2.19 29.30 10.52
N ILE A 649 2.37 28.69 11.69
CA ILE A 649 1.29 28.44 12.65
C ILE A 649 0.76 29.75 13.21
N ARG A 650 1.62 30.72 13.62
CA ARG A 650 1.17 32.05 14.07
C ARG A 650 0.35 32.77 13.02
N GLY A 651 0.84 32.78 11.77
CA GLY A 651 0.11 33.40 10.66
C GLY A 651 -1.28 32.77 10.48
N ALA A 652 -1.38 31.46 10.58
CA ALA A 652 -2.68 30.76 10.50
C ALA A 652 -3.59 31.07 11.69
N LEU A 653 -3.06 31.05 12.93
CA LEU A 653 -3.85 31.38 14.14
C LEU A 653 -4.39 32.81 14.09
N ILE A 654 -3.62 33.76 13.53
CA ILE A 654 -4.09 35.13 13.33
C ILE A 654 -5.25 35.17 12.30
N SER A 655 -5.09 34.49 11.16
CA SER A 655 -6.13 34.45 10.12
C SER A 655 -7.41 33.73 10.56
N MET A 656 -7.30 32.75 11.44
CA MET A 656 -8.42 32.01 12.04
C MET A 656 -9.05 32.75 13.24
N GLY A 657 -8.57 33.95 13.63
CA GLY A 657 -9.06 34.67 14.80
C GLY A 657 -8.65 34.08 16.15
N LYS A 658 -7.68 33.17 16.18
CA LYS A 658 -7.24 32.40 17.36
C LYS A 658 -5.95 32.98 17.99
N LYS A 659 -5.75 34.29 17.97
CA LYS A 659 -4.55 34.96 18.53
C LYS A 659 -4.25 34.59 19.99
N HIS A 660 -5.27 34.22 20.77
CA HIS A 660 -5.14 33.80 22.16
C HIS A 660 -4.31 32.50 22.35
N LEU A 661 -4.09 31.74 21.26
CA LEU A 661 -3.26 30.54 21.27
C LEU A 661 -1.78 30.84 20.98
N ILE A 662 -1.39 32.10 20.85
CA ILE A 662 -0.02 32.58 20.65
C ILE A 662 0.47 33.19 21.98
N GLY A 663 1.61 32.71 22.49
CA GLY A 663 2.23 33.19 23.71
C GLY A 663 2.85 32.07 24.54
N ASP A 664 3.32 32.42 25.75
CA ASP A 664 4.08 31.52 26.62
C ASP A 664 3.23 30.78 27.67
N LYS A 665 1.92 31.02 27.67
CA LYS A 665 1.01 30.35 28.61
C LYS A 665 0.85 28.84 28.23
N PRO A 666 0.57 27.96 29.20
CA PRO A 666 0.40 26.52 28.95
C PRO A 666 -0.65 26.17 27.91
N ASN A 667 -1.69 27.00 27.77
CA ASN A 667 -2.77 26.84 26.79
C ASN A 667 -2.45 27.41 25.39
N CYS A 668 -1.35 28.16 25.23
CA CYS A 668 -0.91 28.65 23.93
C CYS A 668 -0.27 27.52 23.12
N LEU A 669 -0.50 27.45 21.83
CA LEU A 669 0.04 26.41 20.95
C LEU A 669 1.51 26.69 20.61
N VAL A 670 1.84 27.92 20.25
CA VAL A 670 3.19 28.37 19.87
C VAL A 670 3.55 29.68 20.57
N PRO A 671 4.85 29.96 20.80
CA PRO A 671 5.31 31.19 21.46
C PRO A 671 5.05 32.43 20.59
N ALA A 672 5.05 33.62 21.24
CA ALA A 672 4.84 34.90 20.57
C ALA A 672 5.99 35.27 19.64
N GLU A 673 7.21 34.96 20.04
CA GLU A 673 8.46 35.21 19.30
C GLU A 673 9.26 33.93 19.10
N ASP A 674 10.21 33.95 18.16
CA ASP A 674 11.09 32.81 17.89
C ASP A 674 12.22 32.74 18.92
N VAL A 675 11.91 32.35 20.15
CA VAL A 675 12.88 32.17 21.24
C VAL A 675 13.69 30.89 20.94
N ASP A 676 15.03 31.01 20.91
CA ASP A 676 15.99 29.90 20.72
C ASP A 676 15.97 29.19 19.34
N ALA A 677 15.69 29.89 18.30
CA ALA A 677 15.87 29.35 16.94
C ALA A 677 17.37 29.12 16.65
N LYS A 678 17.86 27.89 16.86
CA LYS A 678 19.17 27.48 16.32
C LYS A 678 19.21 27.78 14.83
N THR A 679 20.30 28.41 14.37
CA THR A 679 20.46 28.76 12.95
C THR A 679 20.32 27.49 12.07
N PRO A 680 19.88 27.61 10.81
CA PRO A 680 19.75 26.47 9.89
C PRO A 680 21.07 25.67 9.75
N ALA A 681 22.21 26.30 9.93
CA ALA A 681 23.53 25.65 9.88
C ALA A 681 23.82 24.79 11.12
N GLN A 682 23.37 25.21 12.29
CA GLN A 682 23.51 24.42 13.54
C GLN A 682 22.57 23.21 13.58
N ARG A 683 21.43 23.29 12.90
CA ARG A 683 20.46 22.17 12.75
C ARG A 683 20.96 21.10 11.77
N ARG A 684 21.63 21.50 10.67
CA ARG A 684 22.23 20.54 9.72
C ARG A 684 23.36 19.71 10.31
N LYS A 685 24.04 20.18 11.36
CA LYS A 685 25.09 19.43 12.06
C LYS A 685 24.54 18.39 13.03
N SER A 686 23.35 18.58 13.60
CA SER A 686 22.71 17.61 14.51
C SER A 686 21.89 16.53 13.78
N GLY A 687 21.61 16.69 12.48
CA GLY A 687 20.76 15.80 11.66
C GLY A 687 21.49 14.73 10.84
N ARG A 688 22.82 14.62 10.95
CA ARG A 688 23.60 13.66 10.15
C ARG A 688 23.93 12.38 10.93
N HIS A 689 22.97 11.70 11.48
CA HIS A 689 23.10 10.26 11.74
C HIS A 689 21.73 9.63 11.52
N GLY A 690 21.62 9.00 10.35
CA GLY A 690 20.44 8.28 9.93
C GLY A 690 20.19 7.06 10.81
N SER A 691 19.21 7.15 11.63
CA SER A 691 18.30 6.06 11.95
C SER A 691 16.95 6.72 12.19
N GLN A 692 15.94 6.26 11.47
CA GLN A 692 14.55 6.65 11.69
C GLN A 692 14.16 6.27 13.12
N ARG A 693 14.39 7.17 14.07
CA ARG A 693 13.95 6.98 15.45
C ARG A 693 12.71 7.81 15.66
N PHE A 694 11.61 7.13 15.92
CA PHE A 694 10.40 7.75 16.45
C PHE A 694 10.68 8.20 17.88
N ALA A 695 11.10 9.45 18.07
CA ALA A 695 11.23 10.04 19.38
C ALA A 695 10.05 10.97 19.64
N THR A 696 9.22 10.64 20.59
CA THR A 696 8.23 11.56 21.16
C THR A 696 8.82 12.24 22.41
N LYS A 697 8.21 13.30 22.93
CA LYS A 697 8.63 13.92 24.20
C LYS A 697 8.66 12.91 25.35
N HIS A 698 7.74 11.95 25.34
CA HIS A 698 7.73 10.83 26.29
C HIS A 698 8.95 9.92 26.16
N THR A 699 9.50 9.74 24.96
CA THR A 699 10.69 8.91 24.74
C THR A 699 11.99 9.64 25.00
N LYS A 700 12.03 10.98 24.84
CA LYS A 700 13.21 11.82 25.08
C LYS A 700 13.46 12.11 26.56
N SER A 701 12.42 12.21 27.37
CA SER A 701 12.49 12.60 28.79
C SER A 701 12.64 11.45 29.78
N GLN A 702 12.85 10.20 29.33
CA GLN A 702 12.90 9.04 30.22
C GLN A 702 14.32 8.60 30.54
N PRO A 703 14.61 8.26 31.85
CA PRO A 703 15.93 7.85 32.28
C PRO A 703 16.51 6.58 31.67
N GLY A 704 15.69 5.81 30.93
CA GLY A 704 16.11 4.61 30.19
C GLY A 704 16.56 4.83 28.78
N PHE A 705 16.23 5.99 28.16
CA PHE A 705 16.56 6.26 26.77
C PHE A 705 18.07 6.46 26.54
N GLU A 706 18.76 7.05 27.50
CA GLU A 706 20.22 7.20 27.46
C GLU A 706 20.94 5.87 27.72
N LYS A 707 20.41 5.00 28.57
CA LYS A 707 21.00 3.69 28.86
C LYS A 707 20.89 2.69 27.70
N MET A 708 19.79 2.69 26.93
CA MET A 708 19.67 1.86 25.73
C MET A 708 20.64 2.25 24.62
N ASN A 709 21.13 3.49 24.61
CA ASN A 709 22.14 3.96 23.65
C ASN A 709 23.58 3.71 24.12
N GLY A 710 23.80 3.49 25.44
CA GLY A 710 25.12 3.24 26.04
C GLY A 710 25.54 1.76 26.06
N GLU A 711 24.59 0.85 26.15
CA GLU A 711 24.87 -0.58 26.30
C GLU A 711 25.20 -1.33 25.00
N GLN A 712 25.00 -0.73 23.85
CA GLN A 712 25.45 -1.30 22.55
C GLN A 712 26.91 -0.98 22.20
N ARG A 713 27.67 -0.32 23.10
CA ARG A 713 29.09 -0.02 22.89
C ARG A 713 29.97 -0.57 24.01
N GLY A 714 29.83 -1.81 24.43
CA GLY A 714 30.73 -2.32 25.44
C GLY A 714 30.54 -3.80 25.74
N ASN A 715 31.02 -4.67 24.88
CA ASN A 715 31.45 -6.00 25.30
C ASN A 715 32.61 -6.48 24.39
N GLY A 716 33.79 -5.96 24.67
CA GLY A 716 35.08 -6.51 24.27
C GLY A 716 35.83 -6.86 25.56
N LYS A 717 35.89 -8.13 25.93
CA LYS A 717 36.61 -8.65 27.08
C LYS A 717 38.12 -8.45 26.91
N GLY A 718 38.76 -7.81 27.88
CA GLY A 718 40.18 -7.86 28.09
C GLY A 718 40.47 -7.91 29.62
N ARG A 719 40.81 -9.10 30.14
CA ARG A 719 41.32 -9.29 31.47
C ARG A 719 42.76 -8.75 31.56
N GLY A 720 43.07 -8.03 32.62
CA GLY A 720 44.45 -7.77 33.06
C GLY A 720 44.47 -6.87 34.29
N LYS A 721 44.84 -7.42 35.43
CA LYS A 721 45.01 -6.79 36.74
C LYS A 721 46.41 -6.19 36.89
N PRO A 722 46.75 -5.54 38.03
CA PRO A 722 47.30 -4.21 38.13
C PRO A 722 48.78 -4.18 38.55
N ASN A 723 49.48 -3.07 38.39
CA ASN A 723 50.30 -2.52 39.51
C ASN A 723 51.06 -1.23 39.09
N ALA A 724 50.91 -0.26 39.94
CA ALA A 724 51.93 0.53 40.65
C ALA A 724 52.90 1.45 39.88
N GLN A 725 52.77 2.74 40.27
CA GLN A 725 53.83 3.68 40.61
C GLN A 725 54.84 4.10 39.56
N GLY A 726 54.98 5.39 39.43
CA GLY A 726 56.26 5.99 39.13
C GLY A 726 56.19 7.22 38.22
N ASN A 727 55.99 8.30 38.82
CA ASN A 727 56.70 9.61 38.76
C ASN A 727 57.58 9.93 37.56
N ASN A 728 57.44 11.17 37.16
CA ASN A 728 58.44 12.21 36.80
C ASN A 728 58.88 12.42 35.35
N ASN A 729 58.52 13.59 34.93
CA ASN A 729 59.38 14.69 34.49
C ASN A 729 60.19 14.62 33.20
N SER A 730 60.07 15.72 32.57
CA SER A 730 61.03 16.55 31.85
C SER A 730 61.12 16.46 30.34
N GLN A 731 60.70 17.54 29.72
CA GLN A 731 61.57 18.48 28.97
C GLN A 731 62.44 17.80 27.90
N SER A 732 62.40 18.16 26.68
CA SER A 732 62.74 19.45 26.07
C SER A 732 63.08 19.25 24.57
N LYS A 733 62.80 20.26 23.77
CA LYS A 733 63.65 20.77 22.65
C LYS A 733 64.14 19.73 21.63
N GLY A 734 63.95 19.93 20.41
CA GLY A 734 64.26 21.04 19.55
C GLY A 734 64.53 20.58 18.13
N ASN A 735 64.15 21.37 17.26
CA ASN A 735 64.87 21.99 16.16
C ASN A 735 65.26 21.21 14.90
N ARG A 736 64.72 21.78 13.85
CA ARG A 736 65.39 22.33 12.64
C ARG A 736 65.68 21.45 11.43
N ASN A 737 65.17 22.03 10.36
CA ASN A 737 65.78 22.22 9.02
C ASN A 737 65.69 20.97 8.08
N GLY A 738 65.39 21.16 6.86
CA GLY A 738 65.33 22.29 5.95
C GLY A 738 64.99 21.84 4.54
N LYS A 739 64.47 22.77 3.82
CA LYS A 739 64.70 23.16 2.42
C LYS A 739 64.75 22.02 1.38
N SER A 740 64.10 22.12 0.26
CA SER A 740 63.96 23.10 -0.83
C SER A 740 63.16 22.38 -1.93
N GLY A 741 62.32 22.93 -2.68
CA GLY A 741 62.44 24.04 -3.60
C GLY A 741 61.88 23.59 -4.95
N GLY A 742 61.08 24.45 -5.58
CA GLY A 742 60.91 24.42 -7.02
C GLY A 742 59.49 24.45 -7.60
N GLN A 743 58.87 25.58 -7.61
CA GLN A 743 58.08 26.02 -8.77
C GLN A 743 59.04 26.64 -9.79
N PRO A 744 58.73 26.89 -11.07
CA PRO A 744 57.53 27.63 -11.50
C PRO A 744 57.02 27.38 -12.96
N ASN A 745 55.97 28.11 -13.25
CA ASN A 745 55.66 28.83 -14.49
C ASN A 745 54.62 28.31 -15.46
N THR A 746 53.52 29.08 -15.47
CA THR A 746 52.65 29.37 -16.62
C THR A 746 53.41 30.16 -17.74
N PRO A 747 52.88 30.21 -18.99
CA PRO A 747 52.11 31.38 -19.42
C PRO A 747 50.93 31.12 -20.39
N ARG A 748 49.86 31.85 -20.19
CA ARG A 748 49.14 32.90 -20.97
C ARG A 748 49.19 32.86 -22.50
N GLY A 749 47.98 33.07 -23.06
CA GLY A 749 47.66 33.78 -24.32
C GLY A 749 46.84 32.92 -25.27
N GLY A 750 45.76 33.33 -25.92
CA GLY A 750 45.14 34.60 -26.15
C GLY A 750 43.88 34.35 -26.97
N LYS A 751 42.87 35.17 -26.78
CA LYS A 751 41.75 35.36 -27.74
C LYS A 751 42.22 36.23 -28.92
N PRO A 752 41.52 36.21 -30.09
CA PRO A 752 40.38 37.09 -30.32
C PRO A 752 39.28 36.58 -31.27
N ALA A 753 38.06 36.98 -31.04
CA ALA A 753 37.10 37.82 -31.75
C ALA A 753 36.77 37.54 -33.25
N GLY A 754 35.46 37.50 -33.55
CA GLY A 754 34.91 37.69 -34.89
C GLY A 754 33.47 37.28 -35.02
N GLN A 755 32.56 38.13 -34.75
CA GLN A 755 31.30 38.59 -35.29
C GLN A 755 30.74 37.87 -36.56
N GLY A 756 29.42 37.70 -36.58
CA GLY A 756 28.64 37.48 -37.77
C GLY A 756 27.16 37.16 -37.51
N ASN A 757 26.36 38.22 -37.47
CA ASN A 757 24.90 38.22 -37.57
C ASN A 757 24.38 37.45 -38.80
N ASN A 758 23.20 36.77 -38.66
CA ASN A 758 22.06 37.08 -39.53
C ASN A 758 20.81 36.25 -39.11
N LYS A 759 19.72 36.94 -38.90
CA LYS A 759 18.32 36.51 -38.82
C LYS A 759 17.63 36.73 -40.19
N PRO A 760 16.35 36.40 -40.33
CA PRO A 760 15.80 35.26 -41.07
C PRO A 760 15.13 35.62 -42.41
N PRO A 761 14.37 34.77 -43.08
CA PRO A 761 12.98 35.16 -43.28
C PRO A 761 11.92 34.01 -43.17
N ALA A 762 10.75 34.51 -42.88
CA ALA A 762 9.47 33.80 -42.80
C ALA A 762 8.93 33.41 -44.19
N GLY A 763 8.03 32.41 -44.21
CA GLY A 763 6.93 32.44 -45.13
C GLY A 763 6.53 31.14 -45.82
N ARG A 764 5.29 30.74 -45.50
CA ARG A 764 4.22 30.20 -46.36
C ARG A 764 3.79 28.74 -46.14
N LYS A 765 2.57 28.63 -45.65
CA LYS A 765 1.64 27.51 -45.92
C LYS A 765 1.32 27.43 -47.42
N PRO A 766 0.98 26.24 -47.90
CA PRO A 766 -0.40 26.12 -48.39
C PRO A 766 -1.14 24.80 -48.07
N LYS A 767 -2.41 24.92 -48.24
CA LYS A 767 -3.56 24.05 -48.04
C LYS A 767 -3.65 22.84 -48.99
N HIS A 768 -4.50 21.89 -48.54
CA HIS A 768 -5.35 20.93 -49.27
C HIS A 768 -4.69 19.74 -50.01
N ARG A 769 -4.95 18.56 -49.55
CA ARG A 769 -6.10 17.67 -49.87
C ARG A 769 -6.24 16.60 -48.77
#